data_688c58ac6e58be9fcd2d360d711208cb
#
_entry.id   688c58ac6e58be9fcd2d360d711208cb
#
_cell.length_a   1.000
_cell.length_b   1.000
_cell.length_c   1.000
_cell.angle_alpha   90.00
_cell.angle_beta   90.00
_cell.angle_gamma   90.00
#
_symmetry.space_group_name_H-M   'P 1'
#
loop_
_entity.id
_entity.type
_entity.pdbx_description
1 polymer ?
#
loop_
_entity_poly.entity_id
_entity_poly.type
_entity_poly.pdbx_seq_one_letter_code
_entity_poly.pdbx_strand_id
1 'polypeptide(L)'
;MSNYSSERPVRRRKRKLKVFNLILTILLTGILLCATIGIFTVLYVINTATEIDPTNIHEMLNNSTFVYDYSGRLLEKVSNQKGYREIISLDEIPKDMKNAVVAIEDERFYEHNGLDLKRVGGALLHNITTRSLGQGASTITMQLSKNLYTTSEKSFKRKIQDAYYAVEIEKQLGKDDILLAYLNVADFSRNTKGIQAAAHTFFNKNVSELTLGECAMLAGVPRRPSYYSPYSVEELQPGDDIAKLQLLTILNTKDKYVPTEQELSYYHKAYGMGKIDRFMLVQLKQGDYYLRKAVLNPNAKKRQSVVLKKMLELGYITEEQRIAAEAEDIQIKVGKRKEQGISSYFTDILKDEVIRALVADGFTQEEAEQKFMQGGLRIYSTLNLDVQRKLEKVVNNPDNYSRAYIDSEGIVQPQVSMVIMKQGSGEVRALVGGRGIGGASIYNRAINPRQPGSAIKPIAVYAPALENGMTAASIFNDSPRYDESLKKMWPKNSTGYMGKTTLRNLLIRSSNVGAVEVASNIIPGSKQASIREMVRSLQGFGITTVVTSDKDPKRNDEHFSLALGGMTYGISPLELTAAYAAISNAGVYTRPVFFTRIEDSRGNIILESKPKSRNVMSPANAYILQNMLYGVVNSTKPRGTGVEARLHNMTTAGKTGTTTDKKDVWFVGMTPYYTAGLWIGSDKPRELPEGSSMAARLWKQVMDEVHEGLENKPFAKPSDVVSAQVSHTSGLLSNQGYEEYFKQGTEPTSYSSDHQEEELLPDDEDLTELHPEETSGQGGIRKTPAEAPENTDDSLF
;
A
#
# COMPACT_ATOMS: atom_id res chain seq x y z
N MET A 1 -63.16 -47.38 86.23
CA MET A 1 -61.72 -47.76 86.05
C MET A 1 -61.28 -47.39 84.68
N SER A 2 -60.28 -46.67 84.70
CA SER A 2 -59.09 -46.27 83.88
C SER A 2 -59.33 -45.27 82.80
N ASN A 3 -58.69 -44.17 83.07
CA ASN A 3 -58.28 -43.07 82.21
C ASN A 3 -57.47 -43.55 81.04
N TYR A 4 -57.63 -42.93 79.87
CA TYR A 4 -56.52 -42.65 78.98
C TYR A 4 -56.74 -41.30 78.23
N SER A 5 -55.97 -40.32 78.64
CA SER A 5 -55.84 -39.05 78.02
C SER A 5 -54.98 -39.18 76.78
N SER A 6 -55.40 -38.68 75.64
CA SER A 6 -54.53 -38.51 74.44
C SER A 6 -54.23 -37.05 74.19
N GLU A 7 -53.13 -36.57 74.78
CA GLU A 7 -52.48 -35.37 74.33
C GLU A 7 -51.35 -35.74 73.32
N ARG A 8 -51.55 -35.35 72.09
CA ARG A 8 -50.47 -34.92 71.13
C ARG A 8 -51.02 -34.67 69.75
N PRO A 9 -51.03 -33.42 69.29
CA PRO A 9 -50.10 -33.12 68.14
C PRO A 9 -49.55 -31.67 68.01
N VAL A 10 -49.38 -30.88 69.05
CA VAL A 10 -49.00 -29.48 68.99
C VAL A 10 -47.50 -29.25 68.76
N ARG A 11 -46.60 -30.17 69.12
CA ARG A 11 -45.14 -29.99 69.02
C ARG A 11 -44.56 -30.14 67.59
N ARG A 12 -45.14 -30.89 66.65
CA ARG A 12 -44.69 -31.14 65.30
C ARG A 12 -44.92 -29.94 64.37
N ARG A 13 -46.02 -29.18 64.59
CA ARG A 13 -46.33 -27.98 63.74
C ARG A 13 -45.40 -26.80 64.03
N LYS A 14 -45.04 -26.55 65.28
CA LYS A 14 -44.13 -25.48 65.70
C LYS A 14 -42.68 -25.74 65.25
N ARG A 15 -42.19 -26.97 65.15
CA ARG A 15 -40.82 -27.33 64.62
C ARG A 15 -40.72 -27.17 63.11
N LYS A 16 -41.80 -27.55 62.38
CA LYS A 16 -41.85 -27.33 60.92
C LYS A 16 -41.85 -25.82 60.59
N LEU A 17 -42.59 -25.01 61.37
CA LEU A 17 -42.60 -23.55 61.13
C LEU A 17 -41.24 -22.87 61.40
N LYS A 18 -40.51 -23.32 62.45
CA LYS A 18 -39.19 -22.86 62.79
C LYS A 18 -38.18 -23.24 61.74
N VAL A 19 -38.20 -24.41 61.16
CA VAL A 19 -37.34 -24.89 60.05
C VAL A 19 -37.64 -24.12 58.76
N PHE A 20 -38.95 -23.92 58.47
CA PHE A 20 -39.35 -23.11 57.30
C PHE A 20 -38.85 -21.67 57.43
N ASN A 21 -39.03 -21.02 58.59
CA ASN A 21 -38.53 -19.66 58.79
C ASN A 21 -36.97 -19.56 58.69
N LEU A 22 -36.23 -20.60 59.19
CA LEU A 22 -34.80 -20.68 59.09
C LEU A 22 -34.38 -20.80 57.61
N ILE A 23 -35.01 -21.66 56.83
CA ILE A 23 -34.75 -21.82 55.40
C ILE A 23 -35.08 -20.52 54.64
N LEU A 24 -36.22 -19.90 54.95
CA LEU A 24 -36.61 -18.62 54.35
C LEU A 24 -35.62 -17.50 54.69
N THR A 25 -35.17 -17.44 55.95
CA THR A 25 -34.14 -16.46 56.38
C THR A 25 -32.82 -16.67 55.65
N ILE A 26 -32.34 -17.91 55.54
CA ILE A 26 -31.11 -18.24 54.77
C ILE A 26 -31.29 -17.86 53.31
N LEU A 27 -32.43 -18.15 52.71
CA LEU A 27 -32.72 -17.81 51.32
C LEU A 27 -32.76 -16.29 51.11
N LEU A 28 -33.44 -15.54 52.00
CA LEU A 28 -33.48 -14.07 51.95
C LEU A 28 -32.12 -13.44 52.19
N THR A 29 -31.33 -13.97 53.13
CA THR A 29 -29.96 -13.52 53.40
C THR A 29 -29.06 -13.79 52.18
N GLY A 30 -29.18 -14.95 51.53
CA GLY A 30 -28.49 -15.30 50.31
C GLY A 30 -28.86 -14.37 49.14
N ILE A 31 -30.13 -14.06 48.96
CA ILE A 31 -30.61 -13.09 47.98
C ILE A 31 -30.04 -11.70 48.25
N LEU A 32 -30.07 -11.24 49.52
CA LEU A 32 -29.53 -9.94 49.93
C LEU A 32 -28.01 -9.85 49.66
N LEU A 33 -27.28 -10.90 50.01
CA LEU A 33 -25.83 -11.00 49.76
C LEU A 33 -25.54 -10.94 48.24
N CYS A 34 -26.23 -11.70 47.43
CA CYS A 34 -26.10 -11.68 45.96
C CYS A 34 -26.43 -10.28 45.39
N ALA A 35 -27.49 -9.64 45.90
CA ALA A 35 -27.86 -8.29 45.51
C ALA A 35 -26.78 -7.27 45.88
N THR A 36 -26.20 -7.36 47.06
CA THR A 36 -25.11 -6.49 47.54
C THR A 36 -23.86 -6.65 46.65
N ILE A 37 -23.44 -7.90 46.40
CA ILE A 37 -22.30 -8.19 45.52
C ILE A 37 -22.59 -7.64 44.13
N GLY A 38 -23.80 -7.80 43.60
CA GLY A 38 -24.23 -7.25 42.30
C GLY A 38 -24.08 -5.73 42.25
N ILE A 39 -24.57 -5.01 43.28
CA ILE A 39 -24.46 -3.55 43.38
C ILE A 39 -23.00 -3.11 43.44
N PHE A 40 -22.17 -3.73 44.26
CA PHE A 40 -20.73 -3.43 44.32
C PHE A 40 -20.05 -3.68 42.98
N THR A 41 -20.38 -4.74 42.24
CA THR A 41 -19.82 -5.03 40.92
C THR A 41 -20.21 -3.93 39.92
N VAL A 42 -21.49 -3.51 39.92
CA VAL A 42 -21.95 -2.41 39.04
C VAL A 42 -21.24 -1.12 39.36
N LEU A 43 -21.15 -0.72 40.64
CA LEU A 43 -20.45 0.50 41.07
C LEU A 43 -18.94 0.46 40.69
N TYR A 44 -18.29 -0.68 40.89
CA TYR A 44 -16.90 -0.88 40.50
C TYR A 44 -16.70 -0.69 38.98
N VAL A 45 -17.58 -1.28 38.17
CA VAL A 45 -17.49 -1.17 36.68
C VAL A 45 -17.73 0.28 36.24
N ILE A 46 -18.71 0.98 36.86
CA ILE A 46 -18.98 2.40 36.55
C ILE A 46 -17.79 3.28 36.93
N ASN A 47 -17.24 3.12 38.15
CA ASN A 47 -16.10 3.91 38.60
C ASN A 47 -14.79 3.66 37.81
N THR A 48 -14.68 2.51 37.13
CA THR A 48 -13.54 2.17 36.28
C THR A 48 -13.82 2.40 34.81
N ALA A 49 -15.01 2.87 34.44
CA ALA A 49 -15.35 3.19 33.06
C ALA A 49 -14.68 4.50 32.65
N THR A 50 -14.18 4.54 31.41
CA THR A 50 -13.58 5.76 30.83
C THR A 50 -14.67 6.82 30.67
N GLU A 51 -14.39 8.07 30.99
CA GLU A 51 -15.28 9.18 30.67
C GLU A 51 -15.46 9.29 29.15
N ILE A 52 -16.72 9.44 28.73
CA ILE A 52 -17.08 9.69 27.33
C ILE A 52 -17.66 11.09 27.18
N ASP A 53 -17.43 11.72 26.05
CA ASP A 53 -18.12 12.93 25.64
C ASP A 53 -19.07 12.62 24.48
N PRO A 54 -20.36 12.38 24.77
CA PRO A 54 -21.36 12.07 23.74
C PRO A 54 -21.62 13.21 22.76
N THR A 55 -21.33 14.48 23.12
CA THR A 55 -21.52 15.63 22.21
C THR A 55 -20.65 15.52 20.98
N ASN A 56 -19.52 14.82 21.10
CA ASN A 56 -18.59 14.55 20.01
C ASN A 56 -19.02 13.35 19.10
N ILE A 57 -20.16 12.71 19.35
CA ILE A 57 -20.60 11.56 18.54
C ILE A 57 -20.73 11.94 17.05
N HIS A 58 -21.27 13.12 16.74
CA HIS A 58 -21.33 13.61 15.36
C HIS A 58 -19.94 13.87 14.78
N GLU A 59 -19.01 14.41 15.57
CA GLU A 59 -17.61 14.53 15.17
C GLU A 59 -16.96 13.15 15.03
N MET A 60 -17.15 12.23 15.96
CA MET A 60 -16.65 10.86 15.88
C MET A 60 -17.19 10.09 14.65
N LEU A 61 -18.43 10.34 14.25
CA LEU A 61 -19.04 9.75 13.07
C LEU A 61 -18.51 10.42 11.79
N ASN A 62 -18.29 11.73 11.82
CA ASN A 62 -17.74 12.51 10.73
C ASN A 62 -16.20 12.53 10.71
N ASN A 63 -15.54 12.10 11.77
CA ASN A 63 -14.08 12.12 11.95
C ASN A 63 -13.38 11.01 11.15
N SER A 64 -13.71 10.93 9.88
CA SER A 64 -12.81 10.29 8.92
C SER A 64 -11.63 11.21 8.71
N THR A 65 -10.45 10.68 8.69
CA THR A 65 -9.29 11.41 8.19
C THR A 65 -9.40 11.57 6.68
N PHE A 66 -9.19 12.78 6.20
CA PHE A 66 -9.22 13.12 4.79
C PHE A 66 -7.81 13.34 4.30
N VAL A 67 -7.43 12.66 3.23
CA VAL A 67 -6.17 12.87 2.53
C VAL A 67 -6.43 13.68 1.28
N TYR A 68 -5.71 14.79 1.15
CA TYR A 68 -5.77 15.68 -0.01
C TYR A 68 -4.48 15.57 -0.81
N ASP A 69 -4.57 15.82 -2.12
CA ASP A 69 -3.39 15.98 -2.96
C ASP A 69 -2.69 17.33 -2.70
N TYR A 70 -1.56 17.57 -3.37
CA TYR A 70 -0.80 18.80 -3.20
C TYR A 70 -1.58 20.08 -3.57
N SER A 71 -2.64 19.97 -4.37
CA SER A 71 -3.50 21.08 -4.80
C SER A 71 -4.76 21.24 -3.94
N GLY A 72 -4.98 20.37 -2.95
CA GLY A 72 -6.14 20.37 -2.08
C GLY A 72 -7.34 19.57 -2.61
N ARG A 73 -7.17 18.76 -3.67
CA ARG A 73 -8.21 17.83 -4.14
C ARG A 73 -8.27 16.62 -3.22
N LEU A 74 -9.47 16.18 -2.85
CA LEU A 74 -9.66 15.00 -2.02
C LEU A 74 -9.16 13.74 -2.75
N LEU A 75 -8.21 13.03 -2.14
CA LEU A 75 -7.68 11.75 -2.61
C LEU A 75 -8.41 10.57 -1.98
N GLU A 76 -8.48 10.56 -0.66
CA GLU A 76 -8.95 9.42 0.11
C GLU A 76 -9.63 9.87 1.39
N LYS A 77 -10.66 9.12 1.79
CA LYS A 77 -11.30 9.20 3.10
C LYS A 77 -10.89 7.97 3.90
N VAL A 78 -10.01 8.14 4.88
CA VAL A 78 -9.56 7.08 5.77
C VAL A 78 -10.59 6.91 6.90
N SER A 79 -11.12 5.70 7.08
CA SER A 79 -12.00 5.38 8.19
C SER A 79 -11.52 4.15 8.93
N ASN A 80 -11.56 4.18 10.27
CA ASN A 80 -11.01 3.13 11.15
C ASN A 80 -11.88 1.87 11.22
N GLN A 81 -13.00 1.81 10.59
CA GLN A 81 -13.85 0.64 10.77
C GLN A 81 -13.51 -0.41 9.73
N LYS A 82 -13.16 -1.61 10.24
CA LYS A 82 -13.23 -2.84 9.46
C LYS A 82 -14.62 -2.92 8.84
N GLY A 83 -14.81 -2.33 7.64
CA GLY A 83 -16.08 -2.29 6.94
C GLY A 83 -16.27 -1.04 6.09
N TYR A 84 -16.97 -1.22 4.99
CA TYR A 84 -17.43 -0.15 4.11
C TYR A 84 -18.51 0.67 4.83
N ARG A 85 -18.34 2.00 4.90
CA ARG A 85 -19.27 2.95 5.53
C ARG A 85 -19.43 4.20 4.67
N GLU A 86 -20.65 4.67 4.58
CA GLU A 86 -21.02 5.99 4.06
C GLU A 86 -21.90 6.68 5.10
N ILE A 87 -21.49 7.89 5.52
CA ILE A 87 -22.24 8.70 6.48
C ILE A 87 -23.33 9.47 5.75
N ILE A 88 -24.48 9.57 6.36
CA ILE A 88 -25.66 10.19 5.81
C ILE A 88 -26.34 11.04 6.89
N SER A 89 -27.06 12.10 6.49
CA SER A 89 -27.87 12.93 7.36
C SER A 89 -29.27 12.30 7.62
N LEU A 90 -29.96 12.74 8.67
CA LEU A 90 -31.24 12.12 9.08
C LEU A 90 -32.38 12.40 8.08
N ASP A 91 -32.34 13.53 7.40
CA ASP A 91 -33.33 13.95 6.39
C ASP A 91 -33.23 13.10 5.10
N GLU A 92 -32.06 12.55 4.79
CA GLU A 92 -31.86 11.63 3.68
C GLU A 92 -32.39 10.20 3.96
N ILE A 93 -32.62 9.85 5.24
CA ILE A 93 -33.10 8.52 5.63
C ILE A 93 -34.64 8.46 5.57
N PRO A 94 -35.23 7.56 4.77
CA PRO A 94 -36.68 7.44 4.66
C PRO A 94 -37.36 7.18 6.03
N LYS A 95 -38.55 7.72 6.20
CA LYS A 95 -39.38 7.50 7.40
C LYS A 95 -39.60 6.00 7.67
N ASP A 96 -39.82 5.23 6.60
CA ASP A 96 -40.01 3.77 6.70
C ASP A 96 -38.79 3.05 7.26
N MET A 97 -37.58 3.49 6.92
CA MET A 97 -36.35 2.92 7.47
C MET A 97 -36.21 3.22 8.97
N LYS A 98 -36.45 4.46 9.37
CA LYS A 98 -36.45 4.87 10.79
C LYS A 98 -37.49 4.07 11.60
N ASN A 99 -38.70 4.00 11.12
CA ASN A 99 -39.78 3.25 11.73
C ASN A 99 -39.51 1.73 11.81
N ALA A 100 -38.96 1.13 10.75
CA ALA A 100 -38.61 -0.28 10.71
C ALA A 100 -37.58 -0.66 11.77
N VAL A 101 -36.52 0.16 11.93
CA VAL A 101 -35.47 -0.06 12.93
C VAL A 101 -36.04 0.10 14.35
N VAL A 102 -36.81 1.16 14.63
CA VAL A 102 -37.43 1.39 15.93
C VAL A 102 -38.36 0.24 16.25
N ALA A 103 -39.23 -0.17 15.32
CA ALA A 103 -40.19 -1.26 15.52
C ALA A 103 -39.54 -2.59 15.92
N ILE A 104 -38.37 -2.93 15.33
CA ILE A 104 -37.80 -4.26 15.53
C ILE A 104 -36.70 -4.32 16.59
N GLU A 105 -35.95 -3.24 16.78
CA GLU A 105 -34.82 -3.18 17.71
C GLU A 105 -35.27 -2.61 19.07
N ASP A 106 -36.13 -1.57 19.07
CA ASP A 106 -36.48 -0.87 20.29
C ASP A 106 -37.86 -0.16 20.20
N GLU A 107 -38.95 -0.90 20.27
CA GLU A 107 -40.32 -0.41 20.04
C GLU A 107 -40.74 0.78 20.92
N ARG A 108 -40.09 0.97 22.08
CA ARG A 108 -40.31 2.07 23.02
C ARG A 108 -39.15 3.06 23.07
N PHE A 109 -38.37 3.14 22.00
CA PHE A 109 -37.19 3.98 21.92
C PHE A 109 -37.43 5.43 22.38
N TYR A 110 -38.55 6.01 21.99
CA TYR A 110 -38.93 7.38 22.34
C TYR A 110 -39.46 7.56 23.74
N GLU A 111 -39.70 6.46 24.52
CA GLU A 111 -40.35 6.48 25.86
C GLU A 111 -39.37 6.34 27.02
N HIS A 112 -38.13 5.88 26.78
CA HIS A 112 -37.15 5.62 27.84
C HIS A 112 -35.88 6.43 27.65
N ASN A 113 -35.07 6.56 28.74
CA ASN A 113 -33.80 7.27 28.74
C ASN A 113 -32.62 6.29 28.76
N GLY A 114 -32.34 5.64 27.63
CA GLY A 114 -31.21 4.72 27.43
C GLY A 114 -31.48 3.27 27.86
N LEU A 115 -32.24 3.05 28.88
CA LEU A 115 -32.60 1.72 29.42
C LEU A 115 -34.12 1.51 29.46
N ASP A 116 -34.60 0.48 28.81
CA ASP A 116 -36.00 0.06 28.90
C ASP A 116 -36.18 -0.90 30.08
N LEU A 117 -36.48 -0.37 31.27
CA LEU A 117 -36.65 -1.16 32.49
C LEU A 117 -37.84 -2.14 32.42
N LYS A 118 -38.92 -1.80 31.68
CA LYS A 118 -40.05 -2.71 31.48
C LYS A 118 -39.63 -3.92 30.65
N ARG A 119 -38.83 -3.69 29.57
CA ARG A 119 -38.31 -4.78 28.74
C ARG A 119 -37.27 -5.63 29.49
N VAL A 120 -36.41 -4.99 30.30
CA VAL A 120 -35.46 -5.72 31.17
C VAL A 120 -36.19 -6.65 32.15
N GLY A 121 -37.24 -6.16 32.84
CA GLY A 121 -38.06 -6.97 33.76
C GLY A 121 -38.79 -8.11 33.04
N GLY A 122 -39.40 -7.81 31.90
CA GLY A 122 -40.07 -8.81 31.05
C GLY A 122 -39.13 -9.90 30.54
N ALA A 123 -37.94 -9.52 30.05
CA ALA A 123 -36.94 -10.47 29.60
C ALA A 123 -36.40 -11.36 30.75
N LEU A 124 -36.21 -10.80 31.94
CA LEU A 124 -35.76 -11.55 33.11
C LEU A 124 -36.81 -12.60 33.48
N LEU A 125 -38.10 -12.21 33.55
CA LEU A 125 -39.20 -13.11 33.87
C LEU A 125 -39.33 -14.22 32.82
N HIS A 126 -39.27 -13.87 31.54
CA HIS A 126 -39.33 -14.83 30.45
C HIS A 126 -38.18 -15.83 30.49
N ASN A 127 -36.94 -15.36 30.69
CA ASN A 127 -35.74 -16.22 30.74
C ASN A 127 -35.79 -17.19 31.94
N ILE A 128 -36.36 -16.77 33.09
CA ILE A 128 -36.59 -17.63 34.25
C ILE A 128 -37.66 -18.67 33.95
N THR A 129 -38.79 -18.29 33.37
CA THR A 129 -39.91 -19.18 33.09
C THR A 129 -39.60 -20.20 31.99
N THR A 130 -38.88 -19.79 30.95
CA THR A 130 -38.53 -20.65 29.81
C THR A 130 -37.19 -21.38 29.98
N ARG A 131 -36.43 -21.10 31.07
CA ARG A 131 -35.06 -21.59 31.31
C ARG A 131 -34.13 -21.37 30.10
N SER A 132 -34.38 -20.32 29.34
CA SER A 132 -33.58 -19.96 28.15
C SER A 132 -33.07 -18.52 28.26
N LEU A 133 -31.87 -18.26 27.78
CA LEU A 133 -31.30 -16.90 27.68
C LEU A 133 -31.62 -16.23 26.33
N GLY A 134 -32.76 -16.56 25.73
CA GLY A 134 -33.11 -16.21 24.37
C GLY A 134 -33.61 -14.78 24.15
N GLN A 135 -34.14 -14.11 25.20
CA GLN A 135 -34.70 -12.77 25.07
C GLN A 135 -33.71 -11.71 25.55
N GLY A 136 -33.27 -10.84 24.65
CA GLY A 136 -32.39 -9.71 24.94
C GLY A 136 -33.18 -8.44 25.27
N ALA A 137 -32.63 -7.61 26.17
CA ALA A 137 -33.21 -6.33 26.57
C ALA A 137 -32.34 -5.13 26.18
N SER A 138 -31.49 -5.23 25.16
CA SER A 138 -30.64 -4.12 24.71
C SER A 138 -31.48 -3.12 23.92
N THR A 139 -31.29 -1.84 24.22
CA THR A 139 -31.90 -0.70 23.51
C THR A 139 -31.05 -0.27 22.32
N ILE A 140 -31.59 0.58 21.43
CA ILE A 140 -30.81 1.22 20.35
C ILE A 140 -29.61 1.98 20.93
N THR A 141 -29.79 2.73 22.02
CA THR A 141 -28.72 3.49 22.67
C THR A 141 -27.63 2.59 23.27
N MET A 142 -28.00 1.44 23.87
CA MET A 142 -27.02 0.43 24.32
C MET A 142 -26.24 -0.19 23.15
N GLN A 143 -26.89 -0.40 22.00
CA GLN A 143 -26.22 -0.91 20.81
C GLN A 143 -25.29 0.15 20.20
N LEU A 144 -25.69 1.42 20.22
CA LEU A 144 -24.83 2.55 19.83
C LEU A 144 -23.59 2.62 20.71
N SER A 145 -23.77 2.61 22.04
CA SER A 145 -22.69 2.56 23.02
C SER A 145 -21.71 1.42 22.74
N LYS A 146 -22.22 0.22 22.53
CA LYS A 146 -21.42 -0.96 22.18
C LYS A 146 -20.59 -0.74 20.90
N ASN A 147 -21.14 -0.09 19.89
CA ASN A 147 -20.47 0.10 18.60
C ASN A 147 -19.41 1.20 18.63
N LEU A 148 -19.51 2.17 19.55
CA LEU A 148 -18.62 3.35 19.62
C LEU A 148 -17.56 3.27 20.71
N TYR A 149 -17.95 2.76 21.92
CA TYR A 149 -17.14 2.93 23.12
C TYR A 149 -16.66 1.63 23.76
N THR A 150 -17.17 0.46 23.37
CA THR A 150 -16.79 -0.81 23.99
C THR A 150 -16.20 -1.81 22.98
N THR A 151 -15.51 -2.83 23.50
CA THR A 151 -14.88 -3.87 22.69
C THR A 151 -15.89 -4.94 22.24
N SER A 152 -15.49 -5.78 21.27
CA SER A 152 -16.31 -6.92 20.80
C SER A 152 -16.39 -8.08 21.81
N GLU A 153 -15.71 -7.99 22.94
CA GLU A 153 -15.64 -9.04 23.97
C GLU A 153 -16.99 -9.31 24.62
N LYS A 154 -17.41 -10.57 24.71
CA LYS A 154 -18.69 -10.96 25.34
C LYS A 154 -18.49 -11.14 26.83
N SER A 155 -18.58 -10.06 27.62
CA SER A 155 -18.47 -10.10 29.08
C SER A 155 -19.64 -9.42 29.77
N PHE A 156 -19.91 -9.81 31.02
CA PHE A 156 -20.90 -9.17 31.85
C PHE A 156 -20.49 -7.73 32.22
N LYS A 157 -19.20 -7.50 32.43
CA LYS A 157 -18.61 -6.18 32.64
C LYS A 157 -18.97 -5.23 31.48
N ARG A 158 -18.79 -5.64 30.24
CA ARG A 158 -19.14 -4.83 29.07
C ARG A 158 -20.61 -4.49 29.02
N LYS A 159 -21.53 -5.44 29.35
CA LYS A 159 -22.96 -5.12 29.34
C LYS A 159 -23.34 -4.03 30.34
N ILE A 160 -22.66 -3.98 31.49
CA ILE A 160 -22.84 -2.90 32.47
C ILE A 160 -22.34 -1.59 31.91
N GLN A 161 -21.16 -1.60 31.24
CA GLN A 161 -20.60 -0.42 30.58
C GLN A 161 -21.52 0.07 29.46
N ASP A 162 -22.04 -0.83 28.59
CA ASP A 162 -22.99 -0.47 27.53
C ASP A 162 -24.23 0.23 28.10
N ALA A 163 -24.74 -0.25 29.24
CA ALA A 163 -25.89 0.34 29.93
C ALA A 163 -25.56 1.72 30.55
N TYR A 164 -24.42 1.84 31.19
CA TYR A 164 -23.95 3.09 31.76
C TYR A 164 -23.78 4.18 30.69
N TYR A 165 -23.03 3.85 29.62
CA TYR A 165 -22.82 4.78 28.52
C TYR A 165 -24.12 5.13 27.79
N ALA A 166 -25.08 4.20 27.68
CA ALA A 166 -26.37 4.50 27.09
C ALA A 166 -27.11 5.60 27.88
N VAL A 167 -27.03 5.58 29.21
CA VAL A 167 -27.62 6.64 30.05
C VAL A 167 -26.88 7.97 29.90
N GLU A 168 -25.55 7.94 29.81
CA GLU A 168 -24.76 9.16 29.58
C GLU A 168 -25.03 9.78 28.20
N ILE A 169 -25.18 8.96 27.15
CA ILE A 169 -25.54 9.41 25.80
C ILE A 169 -26.92 10.11 25.81
N GLU A 170 -27.92 9.52 26.44
CA GLU A 170 -29.30 10.05 26.48
C GLU A 170 -29.45 11.33 27.33
N LYS A 171 -28.48 11.63 28.22
CA LYS A 171 -28.44 12.91 28.94
C LYS A 171 -28.03 14.09 28.04
N GLN A 172 -27.30 13.84 26.98
CA GLN A 172 -26.64 14.86 26.18
C GLN A 172 -27.15 14.95 24.74
N LEU A 173 -27.70 13.86 24.19
CA LEU A 173 -28.19 13.78 22.82
C LEU A 173 -29.69 13.57 22.74
N GLY A 174 -30.29 14.19 21.73
CA GLY A 174 -31.68 13.94 21.36
C GLY A 174 -31.90 12.56 20.72
N LYS A 175 -33.16 12.07 20.78
CA LYS A 175 -33.53 10.75 20.22
C LYS A 175 -33.18 10.62 18.73
N ASP A 176 -33.40 11.68 17.96
CA ASP A 176 -33.12 11.71 16.53
C ASP A 176 -31.62 11.66 16.24
N ASP A 177 -30.78 12.32 17.06
CA ASP A 177 -29.31 12.24 16.97
C ASP A 177 -28.80 10.84 17.31
N ILE A 178 -29.38 10.20 18.34
CA ILE A 178 -29.05 8.82 18.72
C ILE A 178 -29.42 7.83 17.61
N LEU A 179 -30.60 8.00 17.02
CA LEU A 179 -31.08 7.14 15.93
C LEU A 179 -30.20 7.32 14.69
N LEU A 180 -29.87 8.56 14.32
CA LEU A 180 -28.95 8.88 13.23
C LEU A 180 -27.58 8.24 13.46
N ALA A 181 -27.01 8.42 14.65
CA ALA A 181 -25.73 7.84 15.02
C ALA A 181 -25.77 6.31 14.90
N TYR A 182 -26.83 5.67 15.41
CA TYR A 182 -27.01 4.22 15.31
C TYR A 182 -27.08 3.75 13.86
N LEU A 183 -27.90 4.39 13.02
CA LEU A 183 -28.07 4.02 11.61
C LEU A 183 -26.79 4.20 10.80
N ASN A 184 -25.90 5.10 11.22
CA ASN A 184 -24.60 5.29 10.59
C ASN A 184 -23.52 4.28 11.07
N VAL A 185 -23.71 3.57 12.23
CA VAL A 185 -22.70 2.65 12.77
C VAL A 185 -23.09 1.18 12.82
N ALA A 186 -24.36 0.87 12.72
CA ALA A 186 -24.88 -0.50 12.85
C ALA A 186 -24.22 -1.46 11.83
N ASP A 187 -24.05 -2.71 12.25
CA ASP A 187 -23.47 -3.77 11.41
C ASP A 187 -24.55 -4.40 10.55
N PHE A 188 -24.43 -4.25 9.23
CA PHE A 188 -25.35 -4.80 8.25
C PHE A 188 -24.82 -6.06 7.54
N SER A 189 -23.80 -6.73 8.08
CA SER A 189 -23.17 -7.89 7.44
C SER A 189 -22.20 -7.55 6.30
N ARG A 190 -21.50 -8.59 5.81
CA ARG A 190 -20.58 -8.46 4.67
C ARG A 190 -19.57 -7.31 4.82
N ASN A 191 -19.08 -7.08 6.03
CA ASN A 191 -18.16 -5.99 6.34
C ASN A 191 -18.73 -4.61 5.94
N THR A 192 -20.03 -4.40 6.15
CA THR A 192 -20.75 -3.17 5.81
C THR A 192 -21.30 -2.53 7.08
N LYS A 193 -20.94 -1.28 7.32
CA LYS A 193 -21.35 -0.47 8.47
C LYS A 193 -22.17 0.73 8.01
N GLY A 194 -23.28 0.97 8.70
CA GLY A 194 -24.21 2.07 8.37
C GLY A 194 -25.16 1.75 7.22
N ILE A 195 -26.30 2.44 7.24
CA ILE A 195 -27.46 2.13 6.39
C ILE A 195 -27.26 2.51 4.94
N GLN A 196 -26.57 3.64 4.66
CA GLN A 196 -26.28 4.06 3.28
C GLN A 196 -25.37 3.05 2.59
N ALA A 197 -24.29 2.63 3.27
CA ALA A 197 -23.40 1.60 2.78
C ALA A 197 -24.10 0.25 2.57
N ALA A 198 -25.10 -0.07 3.44
CA ALA A 198 -25.93 -1.28 3.30
C ALA A 198 -26.82 -1.21 2.05
N ALA A 199 -27.48 -0.07 1.82
CA ALA A 199 -28.30 0.14 0.63
C ALA A 199 -27.48 -0.02 -0.66
N HIS A 200 -26.28 0.53 -0.71
CA HIS A 200 -25.35 0.34 -1.84
C HIS A 200 -24.88 -1.12 -1.98
N THR A 201 -24.47 -1.74 -0.86
CA THR A 201 -23.90 -3.12 -0.90
C THR A 201 -24.91 -4.15 -1.39
N PHE A 202 -26.18 -4.04 -0.96
CA PHE A 202 -27.17 -5.09 -1.19
C PHE A 202 -28.13 -4.81 -2.36
N PHE A 203 -28.39 -3.51 -2.64
CA PHE A 203 -29.38 -3.11 -3.63
C PHE A 203 -28.82 -2.17 -4.69
N ASN A 204 -27.55 -1.70 -4.55
CA ASN A 204 -26.93 -0.69 -5.42
C ASN A 204 -27.80 0.58 -5.57
N LYS A 205 -28.38 1.04 -4.43
CA LYS A 205 -29.28 2.20 -4.31
C LYS A 205 -28.77 3.16 -3.23
N ASN A 206 -29.19 4.44 -3.32
CA ASN A 206 -29.15 5.31 -2.15
C ASN A 206 -30.21 4.87 -1.12
N VAL A 207 -30.01 5.14 0.16
CA VAL A 207 -30.99 4.79 1.20
C VAL A 207 -32.34 5.46 0.96
N SER A 208 -32.37 6.67 0.41
CA SER A 208 -33.58 7.41 0.04
C SER A 208 -34.43 6.72 -1.04
N GLU A 209 -33.85 5.79 -1.81
CA GLU A 209 -34.50 5.05 -2.90
C GLU A 209 -35.02 3.67 -2.47
N LEU A 210 -34.83 3.31 -1.19
CA LEU A 210 -35.28 2.01 -0.68
C LEU A 210 -36.80 1.93 -0.59
N THR A 211 -37.34 0.79 -1.02
CA THR A 211 -38.75 0.45 -0.82
C THR A 211 -39.02 0.10 0.64
N LEU A 212 -40.30 0.07 1.04
CA LEU A 212 -40.72 -0.39 2.36
C LEU A 212 -40.23 -1.83 2.64
N GLY A 213 -40.28 -2.72 1.63
CA GLY A 213 -39.79 -4.08 1.76
C GLY A 213 -38.29 -4.17 1.97
N GLU A 214 -37.52 -3.36 1.23
CA GLU A 214 -36.05 -3.27 1.39
C GLU A 214 -35.68 -2.65 2.75
N CYS A 215 -36.37 -1.59 3.20
CA CYS A 215 -36.20 -1.01 4.54
C CYS A 215 -36.42 -2.04 5.65
N ALA A 216 -37.52 -2.78 5.59
CA ALA A 216 -37.83 -3.81 6.56
C ALA A 216 -36.83 -4.98 6.56
N MET A 217 -36.29 -5.32 5.39
CA MET A 217 -35.23 -6.34 5.26
C MET A 217 -33.95 -5.88 5.93
N LEU A 218 -33.47 -4.66 5.64
CA LEU A 218 -32.25 -4.12 6.26
C LEU A 218 -32.40 -3.93 7.76
N ALA A 219 -33.55 -3.43 8.26
CA ALA A 219 -33.82 -3.29 9.69
C ALA A 219 -33.71 -4.62 10.46
N GLY A 220 -33.97 -5.75 9.80
CA GLY A 220 -33.84 -7.08 10.39
C GLY A 220 -32.40 -7.60 10.55
N VAL A 221 -31.40 -7.00 9.88
CA VAL A 221 -30.02 -7.51 9.80
C VAL A 221 -29.25 -7.37 11.10
N PRO A 222 -29.23 -6.22 11.82
CA PRO A 222 -28.34 -5.97 12.96
C PRO A 222 -28.41 -7.00 14.09
N ARG A 223 -29.56 -7.65 14.27
CA ARG A 223 -29.76 -8.70 15.30
C ARG A 223 -28.78 -9.88 15.15
N ARG A 224 -28.57 -10.38 13.92
CA ARG A 224 -27.62 -11.46 13.58
C ARG A 224 -27.10 -11.26 12.15
N PRO A 225 -26.13 -10.35 11.95
CA PRO A 225 -25.76 -9.85 10.63
C PRO A 225 -25.43 -10.95 9.60
N SER A 226 -24.62 -11.94 9.97
CA SER A 226 -24.25 -13.03 9.05
C SER A 226 -25.43 -13.95 8.70
N TYR A 227 -26.40 -14.10 9.61
CA TYR A 227 -27.56 -14.98 9.42
C TYR A 227 -28.70 -14.31 8.65
N TYR A 228 -28.92 -13.01 8.89
CA TYR A 228 -29.96 -12.20 8.24
C TYR A 228 -29.42 -11.30 7.11
N SER A 229 -28.22 -11.56 6.62
CA SER A 229 -27.71 -10.87 5.43
C SER A 229 -28.72 -10.96 4.28
N PRO A 230 -29.02 -9.87 3.54
CA PRO A 230 -29.99 -9.88 2.44
C PRO A 230 -29.75 -10.95 1.38
N TYR A 231 -28.48 -11.34 1.16
CA TYR A 231 -28.16 -12.46 0.28
C TYR A 231 -27.32 -13.54 0.96
N SER A 232 -27.50 -14.77 0.53
CA SER A 232 -26.59 -15.90 0.73
C SER A 232 -25.67 -16.08 -0.47
N VAL A 233 -24.52 -16.75 -0.23
CA VAL A 233 -23.57 -17.11 -1.28
C VAL A 233 -23.72 -18.60 -1.56
N GLU A 234 -23.95 -18.93 -2.83
CA GLU A 234 -24.16 -20.31 -3.26
C GLU A 234 -23.20 -20.68 -4.39
N GLU A 235 -22.95 -21.98 -4.52
CA GLU A 235 -22.22 -22.54 -5.66
C GLU A 235 -23.04 -22.42 -6.93
N LEU A 236 -22.34 -22.26 -8.05
CA LEU A 236 -22.98 -22.33 -9.36
C LEU A 236 -23.46 -23.77 -9.61
N GLN A 237 -24.71 -23.92 -10.08
CA GLN A 237 -25.32 -25.20 -10.33
C GLN A 237 -25.45 -25.47 -11.85
N PRO A 238 -25.50 -26.74 -12.27
CA PRO A 238 -25.79 -27.06 -13.66
C PRO A 238 -27.09 -26.39 -14.14
N GLY A 239 -27.02 -25.63 -15.24
CA GLY A 239 -28.17 -24.91 -15.79
C GLY A 239 -28.28 -23.43 -15.35
N ASP A 240 -27.41 -22.96 -14.47
CA ASP A 240 -27.35 -21.53 -14.09
C ASP A 240 -27.08 -20.62 -15.31
N ASP A 241 -27.97 -19.64 -15.51
CA ASP A 241 -27.81 -18.61 -16.54
C ASP A 241 -26.88 -17.49 -16.05
N ILE A 242 -25.60 -17.59 -16.39
CA ILE A 242 -24.56 -16.64 -15.99
C ILE A 242 -24.93 -15.19 -16.36
N ALA A 243 -25.72 -14.96 -17.41
CA ALA A 243 -26.12 -13.62 -17.83
C ALA A 243 -27.01 -12.93 -16.78
N LYS A 244 -27.89 -13.68 -16.13
CA LYS A 244 -28.86 -13.15 -15.16
C LYS A 244 -28.37 -13.12 -13.72
N LEU A 245 -27.31 -13.87 -13.40
CA LEU A 245 -26.84 -14.00 -12.02
C LEU A 245 -25.99 -12.81 -11.56
N GLN A 246 -26.10 -12.50 -10.28
CA GLN A 246 -25.14 -11.66 -9.55
C GLN A 246 -23.97 -12.53 -9.11
N LEU A 247 -22.83 -12.37 -9.81
CA LEU A 247 -21.63 -13.16 -9.55
C LEU A 247 -20.74 -12.49 -8.51
N LEU A 248 -20.11 -13.32 -7.68
CA LEU A 248 -19.16 -12.94 -6.63
C LEU A 248 -17.87 -13.73 -6.81
N THR A 249 -16.74 -13.09 -6.64
CA THR A 249 -15.44 -13.74 -6.54
C THR A 249 -15.01 -13.78 -5.08
N ILE A 250 -14.71 -14.97 -4.57
CA ILE A 250 -14.39 -15.20 -3.16
C ILE A 250 -13.01 -15.81 -3.06
N LEU A 251 -12.11 -15.16 -2.29
CA LEU A 251 -10.76 -15.65 -2.05
C LEU A 251 -10.79 -17.04 -1.43
N ASN A 252 -10.05 -17.97 -1.99
CA ASN A 252 -9.82 -19.28 -1.41
C ASN A 252 -8.76 -19.18 -0.29
N THR A 253 -9.18 -19.40 0.94
CA THR A 253 -8.30 -19.41 2.13
C THR A 253 -7.93 -20.82 2.58
N LYS A 254 -8.30 -21.83 1.81
CA LYS A 254 -8.02 -23.24 2.08
C LYS A 254 -6.91 -23.74 1.15
N ASP A 255 -6.59 -25.03 1.25
CA ASP A 255 -5.62 -25.67 0.39
C ASP A 255 -5.95 -25.54 -1.09
N LYS A 256 -4.92 -25.69 -1.92
CA LYS A 256 -4.99 -25.50 -3.37
C LYS A 256 -6.18 -26.25 -4.00
N TYR A 257 -7.10 -25.46 -4.56
CA TYR A 257 -8.30 -25.96 -5.23
C TYR A 257 -8.03 -26.10 -6.74
N VAL A 258 -8.49 -27.18 -7.32
CA VAL A 258 -8.45 -27.40 -8.77
C VAL A 258 -9.88 -27.29 -9.32
N PRO A 259 -10.18 -26.25 -10.13
CA PRO A 259 -11.52 -26.09 -10.71
C PRO A 259 -11.90 -27.26 -11.61
N THR A 260 -13.17 -27.65 -11.57
CA THR A 260 -13.75 -28.66 -12.47
C THR A 260 -13.90 -28.08 -13.89
N GLU A 261 -14.04 -28.96 -14.91
CA GLU A 261 -14.30 -28.51 -16.28
C GLU A 261 -15.56 -27.65 -16.40
N GLN A 262 -16.58 -27.99 -15.63
CA GLN A 262 -17.82 -27.21 -15.57
C GLN A 262 -17.60 -25.80 -15.00
N GLU A 263 -16.83 -25.65 -13.93
CA GLU A 263 -16.48 -24.35 -13.37
C GLU A 263 -15.63 -23.54 -14.35
N LEU A 264 -14.67 -24.17 -15.02
CA LEU A 264 -13.89 -23.51 -16.07
C LEU A 264 -14.79 -22.96 -17.20
N SER A 265 -15.84 -23.72 -17.60
CA SER A 265 -16.84 -23.23 -18.56
C SER A 265 -17.57 -21.99 -18.06
N TYR A 266 -17.97 -21.94 -16.78
CA TYR A 266 -18.59 -20.76 -16.19
C TYR A 266 -17.64 -19.57 -16.13
N TYR A 267 -16.37 -19.79 -15.80
CA TYR A 267 -15.36 -18.73 -15.77
C TYR A 267 -15.17 -18.08 -17.14
N HIS A 268 -15.08 -18.90 -18.20
CA HIS A 268 -14.97 -18.40 -19.57
C HIS A 268 -16.23 -17.65 -20.01
N LYS A 269 -17.43 -18.13 -19.68
CA LYS A 269 -18.70 -17.43 -19.96
C LYS A 269 -18.75 -16.08 -19.23
N ALA A 270 -18.41 -16.05 -17.95
CA ALA A 270 -18.39 -14.81 -17.14
C ALA A 270 -17.40 -13.78 -17.71
N TYR A 271 -16.22 -14.24 -18.16
CA TYR A 271 -15.23 -13.39 -18.83
C TYR A 271 -15.73 -12.87 -20.19
N GLY A 272 -16.27 -13.73 -21.04
CA GLY A 272 -16.82 -13.35 -22.34
C GLY A 272 -17.99 -12.35 -22.26
N MET A 273 -18.71 -12.33 -21.13
CA MET A 273 -19.79 -11.39 -20.83
C MET A 273 -19.28 -10.11 -20.11
N GLY A 274 -17.98 -9.96 -19.88
CA GLY A 274 -17.40 -8.83 -19.14
C GLY A 274 -17.80 -8.75 -17.66
N LYS A 275 -18.29 -9.86 -17.07
CA LYS A 275 -18.65 -9.91 -15.63
C LYS A 275 -17.45 -10.08 -14.72
N ILE A 276 -16.34 -10.63 -15.24
CA ILE A 276 -15.03 -10.71 -14.62
C ILE A 276 -13.98 -10.25 -15.64
N ASP A 277 -12.87 -9.71 -15.17
CA ASP A 277 -11.74 -9.34 -16.01
C ASP A 277 -10.78 -10.52 -16.25
N ARG A 278 -9.76 -10.28 -17.07
CA ARG A 278 -8.74 -11.30 -17.40
C ARG A 278 -7.94 -11.74 -16.16
N PHE A 279 -7.65 -10.82 -15.25
CA PHE A 279 -6.94 -11.14 -14.00
C PHE A 279 -7.76 -12.14 -13.18
N MET A 280 -9.03 -11.82 -12.92
CA MET A 280 -9.92 -12.68 -12.15
C MET A 280 -10.16 -14.05 -12.80
N LEU A 281 -10.24 -14.09 -14.14
CA LEU A 281 -10.31 -15.37 -14.86
C LEU A 281 -9.11 -16.27 -14.54
N VAL A 282 -7.92 -15.70 -14.50
CA VAL A 282 -6.68 -16.45 -14.19
C VAL A 282 -6.69 -16.94 -12.74
N GLN A 283 -7.05 -16.05 -11.79
CA GLN A 283 -7.14 -16.40 -10.37
C GLN A 283 -8.14 -17.54 -10.10
N LEU A 284 -9.29 -17.51 -10.78
CA LEU A 284 -10.29 -18.57 -10.73
C LEU A 284 -9.75 -19.89 -11.31
N LYS A 285 -9.04 -19.83 -12.44
CA LYS A 285 -8.44 -21.03 -13.07
C LYS A 285 -7.33 -21.64 -12.22
N GLN A 286 -6.62 -20.85 -11.44
CA GLN A 286 -5.56 -21.30 -10.51
C GLN A 286 -6.11 -21.84 -9.19
N GLY A 287 -7.42 -21.65 -8.93
CA GLY A 287 -8.06 -22.07 -7.70
C GLY A 287 -7.83 -21.14 -6.51
N ASP A 288 -7.28 -19.93 -6.76
CA ASP A 288 -7.06 -18.91 -5.72
C ASP A 288 -8.35 -18.21 -5.34
N TYR A 289 -9.35 -18.24 -6.22
CA TYR A 289 -10.69 -17.72 -5.99
C TYR A 289 -11.77 -18.72 -6.43
N TYR A 290 -12.95 -18.59 -5.82
CA TYR A 290 -14.17 -19.26 -6.24
C TYR A 290 -15.11 -18.27 -6.92
N LEU A 291 -15.74 -18.68 -8.02
CA LEU A 291 -16.87 -17.97 -8.59
C LEU A 291 -18.16 -18.50 -7.95
N ARG A 292 -18.95 -17.63 -7.37
CA ARG A 292 -20.18 -17.94 -6.63
C ARG A 292 -21.30 -17.02 -7.09
N LYS A 293 -22.56 -17.36 -6.77
CA LYS A 293 -23.72 -16.51 -7.00
C LYS A 293 -24.28 -15.95 -5.70
N ALA A 294 -24.75 -14.70 -5.75
CA ALA A 294 -25.54 -14.10 -4.69
C ALA A 294 -27.01 -14.40 -4.95
N VAL A 295 -27.70 -14.97 -3.95
CA VAL A 295 -29.14 -15.27 -4.01
C VAL A 295 -29.86 -14.66 -2.81
N LEU A 296 -31.13 -14.27 -2.96
CA LEU A 296 -31.93 -13.74 -1.86
C LEU A 296 -31.94 -14.74 -0.69
N ASN A 297 -31.58 -14.28 0.50
CA ASN A 297 -31.51 -15.13 1.69
C ASN A 297 -32.93 -15.40 2.25
N PRO A 298 -33.40 -16.66 2.28
CA PRO A 298 -34.72 -16.97 2.82
C PRO A 298 -34.91 -16.54 4.29
N ASN A 299 -33.83 -16.55 5.10
CA ASN A 299 -33.89 -16.11 6.48
C ASN A 299 -34.07 -14.59 6.61
N ALA A 300 -33.48 -13.82 5.70
CA ALA A 300 -33.71 -12.37 5.61
C ALA A 300 -35.15 -12.08 5.21
N LYS A 301 -35.70 -12.81 4.23
CA LYS A 301 -37.13 -12.67 3.84
C LYS A 301 -38.09 -13.01 4.98
N LYS A 302 -37.84 -14.08 5.72
CA LYS A 302 -38.63 -14.41 6.95
C LYS A 302 -38.51 -13.32 8.01
N ARG A 303 -37.32 -12.76 8.21
CA ARG A 303 -37.09 -11.68 9.17
C ARG A 303 -37.78 -10.38 8.76
N GLN A 304 -37.81 -10.05 7.46
CA GLN A 304 -38.56 -8.94 6.87
C GLN A 304 -40.04 -9.01 7.27
N SER A 305 -40.73 -10.19 7.12
CA SER A 305 -42.13 -10.34 7.54
C SER A 305 -42.34 -10.06 9.01
N VAL A 306 -41.37 -10.43 9.88
CA VAL A 306 -41.46 -10.11 11.32
C VAL A 306 -41.35 -8.59 11.56
N VAL A 307 -40.46 -7.89 10.82
CA VAL A 307 -40.34 -6.42 10.90
C VAL A 307 -41.64 -5.75 10.46
N LEU A 308 -42.15 -6.12 9.29
CA LEU A 308 -43.41 -5.56 8.75
C LEU A 308 -44.60 -5.77 9.67
N LYS A 309 -44.74 -6.95 10.31
CA LYS A 309 -45.74 -7.20 11.33
C LYS A 309 -45.59 -6.28 12.53
N LYS A 310 -44.39 -6.06 13.01
CA LYS A 310 -44.13 -5.12 14.10
C LYS A 310 -44.46 -3.67 13.73
N MET A 311 -44.14 -3.27 12.51
CA MET A 311 -44.51 -1.94 12.00
C MET A 311 -46.05 -1.75 11.96
N LEU A 312 -46.77 -2.78 11.53
CA LEU A 312 -48.23 -2.77 11.55
C LEU A 312 -48.79 -2.70 12.99
N GLU A 313 -48.29 -3.58 13.92
CA GLU A 313 -48.71 -3.59 15.33
C GLU A 313 -48.51 -2.21 16.01
N LEU A 314 -47.49 -1.44 15.60
CA LEU A 314 -47.22 -0.09 16.10
C LEU A 314 -47.91 1.03 15.31
N GLY A 315 -48.71 0.69 14.30
CA GLY A 315 -49.44 1.67 13.49
C GLY A 315 -48.55 2.51 12.54
N TYR A 316 -47.35 2.04 12.23
CA TYR A 316 -46.44 2.74 11.28
C TYR A 316 -46.82 2.51 9.83
N ILE A 317 -47.47 1.37 9.52
CA ILE A 317 -47.96 1.01 8.19
C ILE A 317 -49.37 0.44 8.25
N THR A 318 -50.06 0.44 7.12
CA THR A 318 -51.39 -0.24 7.01
C THR A 318 -51.23 -1.72 6.65
N GLU A 319 -52.33 -2.49 6.74
CA GLU A 319 -52.31 -3.89 6.34
C GLU A 319 -52.04 -4.06 4.84
N GLU A 320 -52.60 -3.18 4.01
CA GLU A 320 -52.37 -3.17 2.54
C GLU A 320 -50.89 -2.93 2.22
N GLN A 321 -50.24 -1.97 2.91
CA GLN A 321 -48.81 -1.70 2.77
C GLN A 321 -47.95 -2.92 3.21
N ARG A 322 -48.35 -3.57 4.31
CA ARG A 322 -47.68 -4.79 4.78
C ARG A 322 -47.73 -5.90 3.74
N ILE A 323 -48.94 -6.18 3.19
CA ILE A 323 -49.14 -7.25 2.20
C ILE A 323 -48.33 -6.93 0.93
N ALA A 324 -48.39 -5.69 0.45
CA ALA A 324 -47.65 -5.25 -0.73
C ALA A 324 -46.11 -5.42 -0.55
N ALA A 325 -45.58 -5.00 0.60
CA ALA A 325 -44.16 -5.14 0.91
C ALA A 325 -43.70 -6.60 1.11
N GLU A 326 -44.57 -7.47 1.67
CA GLU A 326 -44.27 -8.91 1.77
C GLU A 326 -44.27 -9.60 0.40
N ALA A 327 -45.13 -9.19 -0.53
CA ALA A 327 -45.25 -9.74 -1.87
C ALA A 327 -44.18 -9.18 -2.84
N GLU A 328 -43.43 -8.14 -2.44
CA GLU A 328 -42.40 -7.49 -3.25
C GLU A 328 -41.32 -8.50 -3.65
N ASP A 329 -41.02 -8.54 -4.97
CA ASP A 329 -39.89 -9.29 -5.51
C ASP A 329 -38.60 -8.48 -5.34
N ILE A 330 -37.94 -8.65 -4.21
CA ILE A 330 -36.73 -7.91 -3.86
C ILE A 330 -35.55 -8.46 -4.67
N GLN A 331 -35.01 -7.59 -5.52
CA GLN A 331 -33.85 -7.92 -6.37
C GLN A 331 -32.54 -7.57 -5.66
N ILE A 332 -31.73 -8.59 -5.39
CA ILE A 332 -30.35 -8.38 -4.92
C ILE A 332 -29.51 -7.83 -6.08
N LYS A 333 -28.98 -6.63 -5.92
CA LYS A 333 -28.04 -6.01 -6.83
C LYS A 333 -26.77 -5.67 -6.06
N VAL A 334 -25.81 -6.58 -6.08
CA VAL A 334 -24.56 -6.38 -5.34
C VAL A 334 -23.81 -5.20 -5.94
N GLY A 335 -23.77 -4.11 -5.19
CA GLY A 335 -23.07 -2.89 -5.58
C GLY A 335 -21.56 -3.12 -5.62
N LYS A 336 -20.91 -2.58 -6.62
CA LYS A 336 -19.44 -2.48 -6.59
C LYS A 336 -19.08 -1.48 -5.49
N ARG A 337 -18.27 -1.92 -4.53
CA ARG A 337 -17.66 -0.96 -3.60
C ARG A 337 -16.91 0.06 -4.46
N LYS A 338 -17.20 1.34 -4.28
CA LYS A 338 -16.33 2.37 -4.83
C LYS A 338 -14.97 2.16 -4.17
N GLU A 339 -13.99 1.71 -4.94
CA GLU A 339 -12.60 1.75 -4.51
C GLU A 339 -12.26 3.23 -4.30
N GLN A 340 -12.38 3.67 -3.06
CA GLN A 340 -11.95 5.00 -2.64
C GLN A 340 -10.46 4.87 -2.31
N GLY A 341 -9.62 5.24 -3.24
CA GLY A 341 -8.19 5.26 -3.03
C GLY A 341 -7.44 5.19 -4.37
N ILE A 342 -6.67 6.23 -4.66
CA ILE A 342 -6.02 6.39 -5.96
C ILE A 342 -4.69 5.66 -6.00
N SER A 343 -4.08 5.38 -4.87
CA SER A 343 -2.84 4.59 -4.81
C SER A 343 -2.63 4.08 -3.40
N SER A 344 -2.93 2.83 -3.17
CA SER A 344 -2.62 2.16 -1.90
C SER A 344 -1.12 2.19 -1.56
N TYR A 345 -0.24 2.18 -2.57
CA TYR A 345 1.21 2.25 -2.36
C TYR A 345 1.67 3.57 -1.74
N PHE A 346 1.13 4.70 -2.19
CA PHE A 346 1.48 6.01 -1.65
C PHE A 346 0.82 6.24 -0.30
N THR A 347 -0.47 5.93 -0.17
CA THR A 347 -1.24 6.18 1.06
C THR A 347 -0.80 5.27 2.21
N ASP A 348 -0.34 4.05 1.95
CA ASP A 348 0.27 3.18 2.98
C ASP A 348 1.55 3.81 3.56
N ILE A 349 2.44 4.34 2.71
CA ILE A 349 3.65 5.05 3.19
C ILE A 349 3.26 6.35 3.92
N LEU A 350 2.31 7.11 3.36
CA LEU A 350 1.82 8.34 3.97
C LEU A 350 1.30 8.09 5.39
N LYS A 351 0.51 7.03 5.59
CA LYS A 351 0.02 6.61 6.91
C LYS A 351 1.17 6.44 7.90
N ASP A 352 2.18 5.65 7.52
CA ASP A 352 3.33 5.37 8.39
C ASP A 352 4.15 6.64 8.69
N GLU A 353 4.28 7.56 7.71
CA GLU A 353 4.97 8.85 7.92
C GLU A 353 4.18 9.77 8.85
N VAL A 354 2.85 9.83 8.70
CA VAL A 354 1.97 10.63 9.58
C VAL A 354 2.00 10.09 11.01
N ILE A 355 1.87 8.78 11.20
CA ILE A 355 1.95 8.15 12.53
C ILE A 355 3.30 8.44 13.18
N ARG A 356 4.42 8.26 12.44
CA ARG A 356 5.76 8.59 12.93
C ARG A 356 5.92 10.07 13.30
N ALA A 357 5.30 10.98 12.53
CA ALA A 357 5.35 12.40 12.82
C ALA A 357 4.57 12.76 14.09
N LEU A 358 3.38 12.17 14.29
CA LEU A 358 2.58 12.33 15.50
C LEU A 358 3.31 11.77 16.74
N VAL A 359 3.96 10.61 16.63
CA VAL A 359 4.78 10.04 17.72
C VAL A 359 5.96 10.96 18.06
N ALA A 360 6.61 11.54 17.05
CA ALA A 360 7.70 12.51 17.26
C ALA A 360 7.21 13.83 17.88
N ASP A 361 5.94 14.16 17.75
CA ASP A 361 5.27 15.31 18.37
C ASP A 361 4.79 15.03 19.82
N GLY A 362 4.95 13.81 20.32
CA GLY A 362 4.71 13.43 21.72
C GLY A 362 3.53 12.51 21.97
N PHE A 363 2.82 12.03 20.93
CA PHE A 363 1.79 11.00 21.07
C PHE A 363 2.40 9.63 21.26
N THR A 364 1.74 8.74 21.98
CA THR A 364 2.07 7.30 21.96
C THR A 364 1.77 6.70 20.60
N GLN A 365 2.30 5.51 20.31
CA GLN A 365 2.04 4.80 19.05
C GLN A 365 0.53 4.53 18.87
N GLU A 366 -0.15 4.07 19.95
CA GLU A 366 -1.59 3.77 19.92
C GLU A 366 -2.43 5.04 19.71
N GLU A 367 -2.08 6.14 20.39
CA GLU A 367 -2.78 7.42 20.21
C GLU A 367 -2.58 7.99 18.80
N ALA A 368 -1.38 7.89 18.24
CA ALA A 368 -1.09 8.34 16.89
C ALA A 368 -1.87 7.53 15.84
N GLU A 369 -1.93 6.20 15.99
CA GLU A 369 -2.73 5.33 15.13
C GLU A 369 -4.23 5.63 15.25
N GLN A 370 -4.73 5.80 16.47
CA GLN A 370 -6.11 6.18 16.72
C GLN A 370 -6.43 7.55 16.11
N LYS A 371 -5.54 8.53 16.31
CA LYS A 371 -5.70 9.87 15.75
C LYS A 371 -5.69 9.88 14.22
N PHE A 372 -4.81 9.10 13.59
CA PHE A 372 -4.82 8.92 12.14
C PHE A 372 -6.13 8.30 11.64
N MET A 373 -6.67 7.33 12.35
CA MET A 373 -7.85 6.58 11.93
C MET A 373 -9.18 7.26 12.30
N GLN A 374 -9.25 8.01 13.41
CA GLN A 374 -10.49 8.53 14.00
C GLN A 374 -10.42 10.01 14.42
N GLY A 375 -9.28 10.65 14.24
CA GLY A 375 -9.05 12.01 14.74
C GLY A 375 -9.58 13.13 13.84
N GLY A 376 -10.29 12.82 12.75
CA GLY A 376 -10.82 13.84 11.82
C GLY A 376 -9.71 14.67 11.17
N LEU A 377 -8.53 14.08 10.95
CA LEU A 377 -7.40 14.80 10.39
C LEU A 377 -7.64 15.17 8.93
N ARG A 378 -7.14 16.33 8.54
CA ARG A 378 -6.99 16.78 7.16
C ARG A 378 -5.52 16.73 6.81
N ILE A 379 -5.12 15.74 6.02
CA ILE A 379 -3.73 15.50 5.65
C ILE A 379 -3.51 15.99 4.23
N TYR A 380 -2.68 17.01 4.07
CA TYR A 380 -2.27 17.54 2.77
C TYR A 380 -1.01 16.81 2.32
N SER A 381 -1.19 15.86 1.42
CA SER A 381 -0.08 15.06 0.90
C SER A 381 0.70 15.81 -0.18
N THR A 382 1.87 15.27 -0.52
CA THR A 382 2.68 15.77 -1.63
C THR A 382 2.28 15.17 -2.98
N LEU A 383 1.37 14.21 -3.03
CA LEU A 383 0.93 13.55 -4.25
C LEU A 383 0.36 14.55 -5.26
N ASN A 384 0.75 14.42 -6.51
CA ASN A 384 0.11 15.09 -7.64
C ASN A 384 -0.76 14.06 -8.37
N LEU A 385 -2.09 14.20 -8.23
CA LEU A 385 -3.04 13.25 -8.79
C LEU A 385 -2.93 13.10 -10.30
N ASP A 386 -2.60 14.17 -11.03
CA ASP A 386 -2.49 14.10 -12.49
C ASP A 386 -1.21 13.37 -12.90
N VAL A 387 -0.09 13.61 -12.22
CA VAL A 387 1.16 12.87 -12.42
C VAL A 387 0.98 11.40 -12.05
N GLN A 388 0.28 11.10 -10.95
CA GLN A 388 0.00 9.72 -10.52
C GLN A 388 -0.81 8.96 -11.56
N ARG A 389 -1.89 9.55 -12.08
CA ARG A 389 -2.73 8.93 -13.13
C ARG A 389 -1.96 8.67 -14.43
N LYS A 390 -1.10 9.61 -14.85
CA LYS A 390 -0.22 9.42 -16.02
C LYS A 390 0.75 8.27 -15.81
N LEU A 391 1.37 8.18 -14.62
CA LEU A 391 2.25 7.08 -14.22
C LEU A 391 1.51 5.73 -14.26
N GLU A 392 0.36 5.62 -13.58
CA GLU A 392 -0.43 4.38 -13.51
C GLU A 392 -0.92 3.92 -14.88
N LYS A 393 -1.37 4.85 -15.73
CA LYS A 393 -1.81 4.57 -17.09
C LYS A 393 -0.71 3.88 -17.91
N VAL A 394 0.51 4.40 -17.86
CA VAL A 394 1.64 3.84 -18.62
C VAL A 394 2.12 2.52 -18.01
N VAL A 395 2.26 2.45 -16.69
CA VAL A 395 2.76 1.25 -15.99
C VAL A 395 1.78 0.07 -16.13
N ASN A 396 0.48 0.32 -16.12
CA ASN A 396 -0.53 -0.75 -16.24
C ASN A 396 -0.86 -1.14 -17.69
N ASN A 397 -0.29 -0.45 -18.69
CA ASN A 397 -0.47 -0.85 -20.08
C ASN A 397 0.30 -2.15 -20.37
N PRO A 398 -0.40 -3.28 -20.69
CA PRO A 398 0.23 -4.57 -20.91
C PRO A 398 1.16 -4.59 -22.13
N ASP A 399 0.96 -3.71 -23.12
CA ASP A 399 1.77 -3.64 -24.34
C ASP A 399 3.22 -3.20 -24.08
N ASN A 400 3.48 -2.61 -22.92
CA ASN A 400 4.81 -2.21 -22.50
C ASN A 400 5.71 -3.37 -22.02
N TYR A 401 5.17 -4.59 -21.96
CA TYR A 401 5.88 -5.75 -21.37
C TYR A 401 5.89 -6.96 -22.30
N SER A 402 6.95 -7.13 -23.04
CA SER A 402 7.21 -8.36 -23.78
C SER A 402 7.40 -9.53 -22.79
N ARG A 403 6.80 -10.71 -23.11
CA ARG A 403 6.90 -11.93 -22.32
C ARG A 403 6.40 -11.79 -20.87
N ALA A 404 5.33 -11.00 -20.65
CA ALA A 404 4.64 -10.99 -19.37
C ALA A 404 4.07 -12.40 -19.08
N TYR A 405 4.16 -12.81 -17.81
CA TYR A 405 3.61 -14.10 -17.35
C TYR A 405 2.92 -13.91 -15.99
N ILE A 406 2.15 -14.90 -15.58
CA ILE A 406 1.55 -14.94 -14.25
C ILE A 406 2.32 -15.96 -13.43
N ASP A 407 2.77 -15.56 -12.24
CA ASP A 407 3.53 -16.46 -11.37
C ASP A 407 2.62 -17.42 -10.58
N SER A 408 3.26 -18.25 -9.73
CA SER A 408 2.53 -19.24 -8.91
C SER A 408 1.60 -18.62 -7.86
N GLU A 409 1.73 -17.32 -7.60
CA GLU A 409 0.89 -16.56 -6.67
C GLU A 409 -0.20 -15.76 -7.38
N GLY A 410 -0.34 -15.94 -8.69
CA GLY A 410 -1.33 -15.25 -9.50
C GLY A 410 -0.96 -13.81 -9.88
N ILE A 411 0.26 -13.40 -9.59
CA ILE A 411 0.73 -12.03 -9.81
C ILE A 411 1.35 -11.90 -11.20
N VAL A 412 0.95 -10.85 -11.92
CA VAL A 412 1.51 -10.54 -13.25
C VAL A 412 2.97 -10.15 -13.10
N GLN A 413 3.85 -10.82 -13.83
CA GLN A 413 5.28 -10.52 -13.89
C GLN A 413 5.71 -10.10 -15.32
N PRO A 414 6.77 -9.34 -15.50
CA PRO A 414 7.57 -8.68 -14.46
C PRO A 414 6.78 -7.59 -13.75
N GLN A 415 7.17 -7.29 -12.53
CA GLN A 415 6.68 -6.16 -11.74
C GLN A 415 7.48 -4.89 -12.04
N VAL A 416 6.89 -3.75 -11.70
CA VAL A 416 7.48 -2.42 -11.88
C VAL A 416 7.31 -1.62 -10.60
N SER A 417 8.33 -0.84 -10.27
CA SER A 417 8.21 0.23 -9.29
C SER A 417 8.78 1.51 -9.88
N MET A 418 8.07 2.62 -9.69
CA MET A 418 8.55 3.94 -10.09
C MET A 418 8.21 4.98 -9.03
N VAL A 419 9.16 5.84 -8.73
CA VAL A 419 9.02 6.99 -7.83
C VAL A 419 9.34 8.26 -8.60
N ILE A 420 8.49 9.28 -8.51
CA ILE A 420 8.69 10.59 -9.12
C ILE A 420 8.74 11.64 -8.00
N MET A 421 9.87 12.34 -7.89
CA MET A 421 10.12 13.37 -6.89
C MET A 421 10.23 14.74 -7.55
N LYS A 422 9.66 15.77 -6.92
CA LYS A 422 9.82 17.16 -7.33
C LYS A 422 11.24 17.63 -7.02
N GLN A 423 11.84 18.29 -8.01
CA GLN A 423 13.17 18.82 -7.87
C GLN A 423 13.30 19.81 -6.70
N GLY A 424 14.36 19.69 -5.91
CA GLY A 424 14.73 20.64 -4.84
C GLY A 424 13.92 20.55 -3.53
N SER A 425 12.85 19.77 -3.46
CA SER A 425 11.95 19.78 -2.28
C SER A 425 11.90 18.48 -1.48
N GLY A 426 12.34 17.35 -2.06
CA GLY A 426 12.16 16.02 -1.50
C GLY A 426 10.73 15.47 -1.59
N GLU A 427 9.77 16.25 -2.11
CA GLU A 427 8.37 15.84 -2.22
C GLU A 427 8.18 14.71 -3.23
N VAL A 428 7.56 13.61 -2.80
CA VAL A 428 7.15 12.51 -3.69
C VAL A 428 5.83 12.90 -4.35
N ARG A 429 5.87 13.11 -5.69
CA ARG A 429 4.72 13.55 -6.48
C ARG A 429 3.89 12.43 -7.03
N ALA A 430 4.51 11.27 -7.26
CA ALA A 430 3.83 10.05 -7.67
C ALA A 430 4.66 8.82 -7.31
N LEU A 431 3.98 7.69 -7.09
CA LEU A 431 4.64 6.45 -6.73
C LEU A 431 3.78 5.25 -7.12
N VAL A 432 4.40 4.24 -7.74
CA VAL A 432 3.83 2.90 -7.90
C VAL A 432 4.81 1.86 -7.35
N GLY A 433 4.29 0.92 -6.56
CA GLY A 433 5.05 -0.20 -5.99
C GLY A 433 4.76 -1.55 -6.63
N GLY A 434 4.04 -1.55 -7.76
CA GLY A 434 3.69 -2.73 -8.53
C GLY A 434 2.73 -2.41 -9.66
N ARG A 435 2.44 -3.38 -10.53
CA ARG A 435 1.45 -3.27 -11.61
C ARG A 435 0.41 -4.37 -11.52
N GLY A 436 -0.82 -4.08 -11.99
CA GLY A 436 -1.91 -5.07 -12.04
C GLY A 436 -2.41 -5.54 -10.67
N ILE A 437 -2.09 -4.81 -9.59
CA ILE A 437 -2.47 -5.15 -8.21
C ILE A 437 -3.20 -3.94 -7.63
N GLY A 438 -4.39 -4.17 -7.08
CA GLY A 438 -5.18 -3.18 -6.34
C GLY A 438 -5.46 -3.66 -4.92
N GLY A 439 -5.68 -2.73 -3.98
CA GLY A 439 -6.02 -3.04 -2.60
C GLY A 439 -5.16 -2.31 -1.57
N ALA A 440 -5.44 -2.51 -0.29
CA ALA A 440 -4.65 -1.97 0.83
C ALA A 440 -3.64 -3.00 1.34
N SER A 441 -2.52 -2.51 1.89
CA SER A 441 -1.46 -3.33 2.51
C SER A 441 -0.82 -4.36 1.57
N ILE A 442 -0.65 -4.00 0.30
CA ILE A 442 0.03 -4.84 -0.70
C ILE A 442 1.56 -4.66 -0.64
N TYR A 443 2.28 -5.68 -1.12
CA TYR A 443 3.75 -5.62 -1.17
C TYR A 443 4.24 -4.47 -2.03
N ASN A 444 4.78 -3.44 -1.38
CA ASN A 444 5.22 -2.20 -2.01
C ASN A 444 6.69 -2.26 -2.40
N ARG A 445 6.98 -2.47 -3.67
CA ARG A 445 8.35 -2.59 -4.19
C ARG A 445 9.09 -1.25 -4.23
N ALA A 446 8.39 -0.12 -4.06
CA ALA A 446 9.04 1.19 -4.01
C ALA A 446 9.92 1.39 -2.77
N ILE A 447 9.59 0.69 -1.68
CA ILE A 447 10.33 0.76 -0.39
C ILE A 447 11.11 -0.52 -0.06
N ASN A 448 10.98 -1.56 -0.89
CA ASN A 448 11.68 -2.82 -0.67
C ASN A 448 12.97 -2.89 -1.49
N PRO A 449 14.11 -3.27 -0.87
CA PRO A 449 15.41 -3.26 -1.52
C PRO A 449 15.52 -4.25 -2.69
N ARG A 450 16.17 -3.83 -3.77
CA ARG A 450 16.56 -4.63 -4.93
C ARG A 450 18.00 -4.33 -5.33
N GLN A 451 18.66 -5.28 -5.99
CA GLN A 451 20.04 -5.06 -6.43
C GLN A 451 20.09 -3.94 -7.49
N PRO A 452 20.83 -2.84 -7.23
CA PRO A 452 20.80 -1.66 -8.12
C PRO A 452 21.65 -1.85 -9.40
N GLY A 453 22.56 -2.81 -9.42
CA GLY A 453 23.55 -2.94 -10.48
C GLY A 453 24.27 -1.62 -10.72
N SER A 454 24.56 -1.31 -11.97
CA SER A 454 25.31 -0.09 -12.35
C SER A 454 24.60 1.23 -12.03
N ALA A 455 23.33 1.24 -11.60
CA ALA A 455 22.65 2.46 -11.15
C ALA A 455 23.25 3.03 -9.84
N ILE A 456 24.03 2.23 -9.09
CA ILE A 456 24.72 2.68 -7.89
C ILE A 456 25.95 3.56 -8.19
N LYS A 457 26.59 3.38 -9.37
CA LYS A 457 27.90 3.97 -9.71
C LYS A 457 27.99 5.47 -9.45
N PRO A 458 27.03 6.32 -9.87
CA PRO A 458 27.11 7.76 -9.66
C PRO A 458 27.29 8.14 -8.19
N ILE A 459 26.58 7.48 -7.28
CA ILE A 459 26.57 7.81 -5.84
C ILE A 459 27.66 7.08 -5.04
N ALA A 460 27.99 5.83 -5.42
CA ALA A 460 29.02 5.05 -4.71
C ALA A 460 30.44 5.35 -5.18
N VAL A 461 30.62 5.70 -6.45
CA VAL A 461 31.96 5.80 -7.07
C VAL A 461 32.25 7.22 -7.54
N TYR A 462 31.43 7.77 -8.43
CA TYR A 462 31.75 9.02 -9.12
C TYR A 462 31.59 10.27 -8.24
N ALA A 463 30.57 10.31 -7.39
CA ALA A 463 30.41 11.41 -6.43
C ALA A 463 31.59 11.51 -5.46
N PRO A 464 31.98 10.45 -4.73
CA PRO A 464 33.14 10.55 -3.85
C PRO A 464 34.46 10.71 -4.61
N ALA A 465 34.59 10.24 -5.84
CA ALA A 465 35.80 10.47 -6.67
C ALA A 465 35.97 11.96 -6.98
N LEU A 466 34.89 12.64 -7.42
CA LEU A 466 34.92 14.09 -7.69
C LEU A 466 35.19 14.92 -6.42
N GLU A 467 34.58 14.51 -5.27
CA GLU A 467 34.80 15.20 -3.99
C GLU A 467 36.22 15.00 -3.46
N ASN A 468 36.94 13.93 -3.88
CA ASN A 468 38.33 13.68 -3.49
C ASN A 468 39.33 14.13 -4.57
N GLY A 469 38.96 15.06 -5.45
CA GLY A 469 39.90 15.78 -6.37
C GLY A 469 40.04 15.16 -7.76
N MET A 470 39.36 14.09 -8.10
CA MET A 470 39.26 13.64 -9.49
C MET A 470 38.40 14.63 -10.30
N THR A 471 38.63 14.74 -11.59
CA THR A 471 37.84 15.54 -12.52
C THR A 471 37.18 14.67 -13.57
N ALA A 472 36.19 15.19 -14.27
CA ALA A 472 35.55 14.48 -15.38
C ALA A 472 36.55 14.11 -16.51
N ALA A 473 37.65 14.83 -16.63
CA ALA A 473 38.77 14.60 -17.57
C ALA A 473 39.85 13.64 -17.04
N SER A 474 39.81 13.21 -15.77
CA SER A 474 40.79 12.26 -15.21
C SER A 474 40.85 10.97 -16.03
N ILE A 475 42.07 10.54 -16.40
CA ILE A 475 42.30 9.39 -17.28
C ILE A 475 42.46 8.09 -16.50
N PHE A 476 41.79 7.05 -16.96
CA PHE A 476 41.87 5.68 -16.44
C PHE A 476 42.05 4.70 -17.60
N ASN A 477 42.52 3.48 -17.27
CA ASN A 477 42.68 2.43 -18.26
C ASN A 477 41.53 1.42 -18.18
N ASP A 478 40.64 1.44 -19.17
CA ASP A 478 39.54 0.51 -19.33
C ASP A 478 39.97 -0.69 -20.19
N SER A 479 40.75 -1.60 -19.62
CA SER A 479 41.28 -2.81 -20.27
C SER A 479 40.97 -4.05 -19.45
N PRO A 480 40.92 -5.24 -20.07
CA PRO A 480 40.72 -6.51 -19.33
C PRO A 480 41.69 -6.65 -18.16
N ARG A 481 41.17 -7.00 -16.97
CA ARG A 481 41.92 -7.08 -15.74
C ARG A 481 41.78 -8.47 -15.09
N TYR A 482 42.94 -9.07 -14.77
CA TYR A 482 42.97 -10.30 -13.96
C TYR A 482 42.98 -9.96 -12.47
N ASP A 483 42.11 -10.56 -11.71
CA ASP A 483 42.06 -10.43 -10.26
C ASP A 483 42.73 -11.64 -9.62
N GLU A 484 43.86 -11.41 -8.98
CA GLU A 484 44.69 -12.47 -8.36
C GLU A 484 43.96 -13.17 -7.21
N SER A 485 43.13 -12.43 -6.44
CA SER A 485 42.37 -12.98 -5.31
C SER A 485 41.27 -13.91 -5.76
N LEU A 486 40.59 -13.56 -6.83
CA LEU A 486 39.53 -14.34 -7.45
C LEU A 486 40.00 -15.35 -8.48
N LYS A 487 41.30 -15.30 -8.88
CA LYS A 487 41.94 -16.12 -9.91
C LYS A 487 41.13 -16.16 -11.22
N LYS A 488 40.61 -15.00 -11.64
CA LYS A 488 39.83 -14.85 -12.88
C LYS A 488 39.84 -13.43 -13.38
N MET A 489 39.46 -13.26 -14.66
CA MET A 489 39.17 -11.93 -15.22
C MET A 489 38.00 -11.31 -14.50
N TRP A 490 38.21 -10.21 -13.74
CA TRP A 490 37.19 -9.50 -12.98
C TRP A 490 37.53 -8.01 -12.74
N PRO A 491 36.57 -7.09 -12.89
CA PRO A 491 35.23 -7.33 -13.47
C PRO A 491 35.34 -7.44 -15.00
N LYS A 492 34.24 -7.83 -15.66
CA LYS A 492 34.11 -7.80 -17.11
C LYS A 492 33.16 -6.68 -17.53
N ASN A 493 33.50 -5.96 -18.62
CA ASN A 493 32.56 -5.03 -19.23
C ASN A 493 31.52 -5.78 -20.08
N SER A 494 30.34 -5.22 -20.21
CA SER A 494 29.27 -5.75 -21.10
C SER A 494 29.33 -5.14 -22.51
N THR A 495 30.06 -4.04 -22.69
CA THR A 495 30.05 -3.21 -23.91
C THR A 495 31.44 -3.02 -24.51
N GLY A 496 32.36 -3.96 -24.28
CA GLY A 496 33.77 -3.84 -24.75
C GLY A 496 34.63 -2.96 -23.82
N TYR A 497 35.81 -2.64 -24.29
CA TYR A 497 36.84 -1.90 -23.54
C TYR A 497 37.29 -0.68 -24.34
N MET A 498 37.60 0.43 -23.67
CA MET A 498 37.95 1.71 -24.30
C MET A 498 39.47 2.07 -24.20
N GLY A 499 40.26 1.22 -23.51
CA GLY A 499 41.66 1.56 -23.25
C GLY A 499 41.81 2.79 -22.33
N LYS A 500 42.77 3.67 -22.61
CA LYS A 500 42.92 4.95 -21.88
C LYS A 500 41.77 5.89 -22.25
N THR A 501 40.99 6.28 -21.25
CA THR A 501 39.82 7.13 -21.48
C THR A 501 39.48 7.97 -20.24
N THR A 502 38.63 8.96 -20.42
CA THR A 502 38.24 9.89 -19.35
C THR A 502 37.24 9.28 -18.36
N LEU A 503 37.20 9.81 -17.14
CA LEU A 503 36.20 9.49 -16.11
C LEU A 503 34.77 9.64 -16.67
N ARG A 504 34.50 10.68 -17.46
CA ARG A 504 33.23 10.91 -18.16
C ARG A 504 32.84 9.72 -19.03
N ASN A 505 33.73 9.28 -19.90
CA ASN A 505 33.46 8.20 -20.84
C ASN A 505 33.22 6.87 -20.14
N LEU A 506 33.93 6.60 -19.03
CA LEU A 506 33.68 5.43 -18.19
C LEU A 506 32.23 5.40 -17.64
N LEU A 507 31.71 6.57 -17.23
CA LEU A 507 30.32 6.68 -16.77
C LEU A 507 29.31 6.54 -17.92
N ILE A 508 29.58 7.19 -19.08
CA ILE A 508 28.74 7.14 -20.28
C ILE A 508 28.54 5.69 -20.75
N ARG A 509 29.63 4.93 -20.85
CA ARG A 509 29.65 3.51 -21.27
C ARG A 509 29.30 2.55 -20.12
N SER A 510 29.17 3.08 -18.89
CA SER A 510 28.94 2.26 -17.72
C SER A 510 30.00 1.16 -17.48
N SER A 511 31.28 1.45 -17.83
CA SER A 511 32.39 0.49 -17.67
C SER A 511 32.42 -0.08 -16.25
N ASN A 512 32.55 -1.40 -16.12
CA ASN A 512 32.72 -2.07 -14.85
C ASN A 512 34.18 -2.02 -14.41
N VAL A 513 35.11 -2.25 -15.34
CA VAL A 513 36.54 -2.19 -15.06
C VAL A 513 36.92 -0.77 -14.64
N GLY A 514 36.49 0.24 -15.41
CA GLY A 514 36.70 1.63 -15.07
C GLY A 514 36.11 2.03 -13.74
N ALA A 515 34.89 1.57 -13.40
CA ALA A 515 34.26 1.87 -12.11
C ALA A 515 35.06 1.30 -10.92
N VAL A 516 35.58 0.08 -11.01
CA VAL A 516 36.42 -0.53 -9.96
C VAL A 516 37.79 0.15 -9.89
N GLU A 517 38.37 0.55 -11.03
CA GLU A 517 39.63 1.30 -11.07
C GLU A 517 39.49 2.67 -10.41
N VAL A 518 38.45 3.43 -10.76
CA VAL A 518 38.10 4.71 -10.08
C VAL A 518 37.89 4.48 -8.60
N ALA A 519 37.05 3.50 -8.23
CA ALA A 519 36.73 3.17 -6.84
C ALA A 519 37.97 2.85 -6.01
N SER A 520 38.96 2.13 -6.60
CA SER A 520 40.19 1.76 -5.89
C SER A 520 41.16 2.95 -5.67
N ASN A 521 40.93 4.05 -6.36
CA ASN A 521 41.76 5.27 -6.33
C ASN A 521 41.06 6.50 -5.73
N ILE A 522 39.85 6.38 -5.19
CA ILE A 522 39.13 7.48 -4.52
C ILE A 522 40.04 8.13 -3.46
N ILE A 523 40.66 7.31 -2.61
CA ILE A 523 41.72 7.75 -1.69
C ILE A 523 43.05 7.15 -2.15
N PRO A 524 43.94 7.95 -2.73
CA PRO A 524 45.22 7.47 -3.22
C PRO A 524 46.03 6.71 -2.17
N GLY A 525 46.59 5.57 -2.56
CA GLY A 525 47.43 4.75 -1.68
C GLY A 525 46.70 3.86 -0.69
N SER A 526 45.34 3.93 -0.56
CA SER A 526 44.60 3.12 0.41
C SER A 526 43.28 2.60 -0.13
N LYS A 527 43.29 1.35 -0.64
CA LYS A 527 42.09 0.65 -1.10
C LYS A 527 41.00 0.54 -0.02
N GLN A 528 41.41 0.30 1.25
CA GLN A 528 40.47 0.18 2.36
C GLN A 528 39.81 1.53 2.71
N ALA A 529 40.57 2.64 2.61
CA ALA A 529 40.00 3.96 2.80
C ALA A 529 39.04 4.32 1.66
N SER A 530 39.34 3.93 0.43
CA SER A 530 38.45 4.10 -0.73
C SER A 530 37.14 3.32 -0.57
N ILE A 531 37.18 2.10 -0.08
CA ILE A 531 35.96 1.30 0.25
C ILE A 531 35.12 2.02 1.31
N ARG A 532 35.74 2.48 2.40
CA ARG A 532 35.03 3.23 3.45
C ARG A 532 34.42 4.53 2.91
N GLU A 533 35.05 5.18 1.97
CA GLU A 533 34.54 6.39 1.34
C GLU A 533 33.32 6.09 0.47
N MET A 534 33.30 4.99 -0.29
CA MET A 534 32.08 4.53 -0.99
C MET A 534 30.92 4.29 -0.04
N VAL A 535 31.16 3.60 1.08
CA VAL A 535 30.14 3.35 2.12
C VAL A 535 29.63 4.65 2.72
N ARG A 536 30.54 5.58 3.07
CA ARG A 536 30.19 6.90 3.62
C ARG A 536 29.35 7.71 2.63
N SER A 537 29.72 7.70 1.36
CA SER A 537 28.96 8.36 0.30
C SER A 537 27.53 7.82 0.23
N LEU A 538 27.34 6.51 0.14
CA LEU A 538 26.00 5.90 0.09
C LEU A 538 25.15 6.29 1.32
N GLN A 539 25.71 6.21 2.52
CA GLN A 539 25.02 6.60 3.77
C GLN A 539 24.70 8.11 3.75
N GLY A 540 25.62 8.94 3.25
CA GLY A 540 25.41 10.37 3.04
C GLY A 540 24.22 10.63 2.12
N PHE A 541 24.13 9.94 1.00
CA PHE A 541 23.02 10.02 0.04
C PHE A 541 21.71 9.34 0.51
N GLY A 542 21.66 8.86 1.76
CA GLY A 542 20.43 8.37 2.38
C GLY A 542 20.12 6.89 2.15
N ILE A 543 21.10 6.11 1.70
CA ILE A 543 20.95 4.65 1.57
C ILE A 543 21.11 4.01 2.95
N THR A 544 20.03 3.43 3.45
CA THR A 544 19.96 2.87 4.81
C THR A 544 20.30 1.39 4.88
N THR A 545 20.32 0.72 3.74
CA THR A 545 20.48 -0.74 3.61
C THR A 545 21.94 -1.18 3.55
N VAL A 546 22.91 -0.27 3.56
CA VAL A 546 24.34 -0.58 3.56
C VAL A 546 24.72 -1.30 4.86
N VAL A 547 25.34 -2.46 4.74
CA VAL A 547 25.84 -3.27 5.85
C VAL A 547 27.34 -3.06 5.99
N THR A 548 27.77 -2.58 7.15
CA THR A 548 29.17 -2.39 7.51
C THR A 548 29.72 -3.58 8.29
N SER A 549 31.03 -3.75 8.30
CA SER A 549 31.68 -4.90 8.97
C SER A 549 31.52 -4.92 10.48
N ASP A 550 31.22 -3.79 11.12
CA ASP A 550 30.84 -3.70 12.54
C ASP A 550 29.43 -4.25 12.80
N LYS A 551 28.52 -4.19 11.83
CA LYS A 551 27.18 -4.76 11.93
C LYS A 551 27.16 -6.25 11.61
N ASP A 552 27.84 -6.66 10.56
CA ASP A 552 27.98 -8.07 10.18
C ASP A 552 29.40 -8.33 9.60
N PRO A 553 30.33 -8.88 10.39
CA PRO A 553 31.69 -9.15 9.94
C PRO A 553 31.79 -10.16 8.80
N LYS A 554 30.78 -11.03 8.64
CA LYS A 554 30.80 -12.09 7.62
C LYS A 554 30.07 -11.71 6.34
N ARG A 555 29.07 -10.84 6.44
CA ARG A 555 28.20 -10.49 5.32
C ARG A 555 27.99 -8.98 5.30
N ASN A 556 28.91 -8.24 4.69
CA ASN A 556 28.88 -6.79 4.62
C ASN A 556 29.18 -6.30 3.21
N ASP A 557 29.04 -4.98 3.02
CA ASP A 557 29.19 -4.30 1.72
C ASP A 557 30.56 -3.62 1.56
N GLU A 558 31.51 -3.84 2.48
CA GLU A 558 32.83 -3.20 2.45
C GLU A 558 33.81 -3.92 1.50
N HIS A 559 33.48 -3.95 0.22
CA HIS A 559 34.29 -4.54 -0.85
C HIS A 559 34.06 -3.86 -2.21
N PHE A 560 34.95 -4.06 -3.18
CA PHE A 560 34.86 -3.39 -4.49
C PHE A 560 33.68 -3.84 -5.36
N SER A 561 33.01 -4.96 -5.08
CA SER A 561 31.77 -5.31 -5.77
C SER A 561 30.64 -4.29 -5.50
N LEU A 562 30.75 -3.51 -4.40
CA LEU A 562 29.86 -2.38 -4.13
C LEU A 562 29.86 -1.34 -5.25
N ALA A 563 31.02 -1.09 -5.89
CA ALA A 563 31.14 -0.22 -7.04
C ALA A 563 30.28 -0.66 -8.24
N LEU A 564 29.87 -1.92 -8.30
CA LEU A 564 29.06 -2.51 -9.37
C LEU A 564 27.62 -2.81 -8.95
N GLY A 565 27.26 -2.48 -7.70
CA GLY A 565 25.95 -2.71 -7.14
C GLY A 565 25.76 -4.09 -6.50
N GLY A 566 26.85 -4.80 -6.19
CA GLY A 566 26.83 -6.02 -5.38
C GLY A 566 26.65 -5.65 -3.91
N MET A 567 25.43 -5.73 -3.39
CA MET A 567 25.07 -5.39 -2.02
C MET A 567 24.44 -6.57 -1.28
N THR A 568 24.55 -6.55 0.02
CA THR A 568 23.92 -7.56 0.90
C THR A 568 22.40 -7.59 0.74
N TYR A 569 21.74 -6.42 0.76
CA TYR A 569 20.28 -6.30 0.63
C TYR A 569 19.84 -5.58 -0.64
N GLY A 570 20.67 -4.72 -1.23
CA GLY A 570 20.31 -3.82 -2.33
C GLY A 570 19.77 -2.47 -1.85
N ILE A 571 19.08 -1.73 -2.72
CA ILE A 571 18.56 -0.37 -2.46
C ILE A 571 17.11 -0.31 -2.90
N SER A 572 16.24 0.39 -2.14
CA SER A 572 14.86 0.61 -2.57
C SER A 572 14.77 1.67 -3.68
N PRO A 573 13.79 1.56 -4.60
CA PRO A 573 13.55 2.59 -5.61
C PRO A 573 13.39 4.00 -5.03
N LEU A 574 12.75 4.12 -3.88
CA LEU A 574 12.57 5.40 -3.18
C LEU A 574 13.91 6.00 -2.74
N GLU A 575 14.77 5.21 -2.07
CA GLU A 575 16.09 5.67 -1.62
C GLU A 575 17.00 6.04 -2.81
N LEU A 576 17.03 5.20 -3.85
CA LEU A 576 17.87 5.47 -5.02
C LEU A 576 17.40 6.73 -5.76
N THR A 577 16.07 6.95 -5.89
CA THR A 577 15.51 8.18 -6.49
C THR A 577 15.89 9.41 -5.68
N ALA A 578 15.78 9.35 -4.34
CA ALA A 578 16.14 10.45 -3.45
C ALA A 578 17.65 10.78 -3.50
N ALA A 579 18.51 9.76 -3.63
CA ALA A 579 19.93 9.94 -3.80
C ALA A 579 20.26 10.68 -5.11
N TYR A 580 19.59 10.33 -6.22
CA TYR A 580 19.76 11.05 -7.48
C TYR A 580 19.16 12.46 -7.44
N ALA A 581 18.06 12.65 -6.73
CA ALA A 581 17.50 13.99 -6.50
C ALA A 581 18.49 14.93 -5.82
N ALA A 582 19.38 14.42 -4.95
CA ALA A 582 20.42 15.21 -4.34
C ALA A 582 21.46 15.72 -5.36
N ILE A 583 21.82 14.90 -6.36
CA ILE A 583 22.74 15.33 -7.44
C ILE A 583 22.12 16.52 -8.19
N SER A 584 20.85 16.44 -8.58
CA SER A 584 20.18 17.52 -9.29
C SER A 584 19.70 18.66 -8.40
N ASN A 585 19.87 18.56 -7.09
CA ASN A 585 19.62 19.59 -6.09
C ASN A 585 20.92 20.18 -5.53
N ALA A 586 21.89 20.47 -6.41
CA ALA A 586 23.18 21.06 -6.04
C ALA A 586 23.89 20.32 -4.88
N GLY A 587 23.78 19.00 -4.82
CA GLY A 587 24.40 18.17 -3.80
C GLY A 587 23.71 18.14 -2.45
N VAL A 588 22.47 18.63 -2.36
CA VAL A 588 21.67 18.65 -1.11
C VAL A 588 20.71 17.46 -1.11
N TYR A 589 20.98 16.47 -0.28
CA TYR A 589 20.05 15.38 -0.02
C TYR A 589 18.92 15.85 0.88
N THR A 590 17.69 15.59 0.47
CA THR A 590 16.48 15.80 1.27
C THR A 590 15.77 14.46 1.45
N ARG A 591 15.45 14.12 2.70
CA ARG A 591 14.65 12.92 2.97
C ARG A 591 13.31 13.01 2.22
N PRO A 592 12.82 11.90 1.60
CA PRO A 592 11.51 11.89 0.95
C PRO A 592 10.38 12.39 1.85
N VAL A 593 9.53 13.27 1.30
CA VAL A 593 8.42 13.93 1.99
C VAL A 593 7.11 13.49 1.35
N PHE A 594 6.15 13.02 2.17
CA PHE A 594 4.85 12.52 1.72
C PHE A 594 3.69 13.41 2.10
N PHE A 595 3.85 14.33 3.05
CA PHE A 595 2.85 15.34 3.40
C PHE A 595 3.52 16.69 3.68
N THR A 596 2.76 17.76 3.53
CA THR A 596 3.21 19.14 3.82
C THR A 596 2.68 19.60 5.18
N ARG A 597 1.41 19.31 5.49
CA ARG A 597 0.81 19.68 6.78
C ARG A 597 -0.33 18.72 7.15
N ILE A 598 -0.65 18.71 8.43
CA ILE A 598 -1.77 18.00 9.04
C ILE A 598 -2.58 19.04 9.84
N GLU A 599 -3.88 19.08 9.56
CA GLU A 599 -4.84 19.95 10.27
C GLU A 599 -5.81 19.08 11.08
N ASP A 600 -6.41 19.63 12.12
CA ASP A 600 -7.54 19.03 12.83
C ASP A 600 -8.85 19.23 12.04
N SER A 601 -9.98 18.71 12.58
CA SER A 601 -11.31 18.84 11.97
C SER A 601 -11.77 20.31 11.84
N ARG A 602 -11.22 21.22 12.64
CA ARG A 602 -11.52 22.66 12.66
C ARG A 602 -10.64 23.46 11.71
N GLY A 603 -9.63 22.82 11.10
CA GLY A 603 -8.66 23.47 10.20
C GLY A 603 -7.45 24.09 10.93
N ASN A 604 -7.24 23.82 12.22
CA ASN A 604 -6.03 24.23 12.90
C ASN A 604 -4.87 23.32 12.51
N ILE A 605 -3.71 23.90 12.22
CA ILE A 605 -2.51 23.15 11.89
C ILE A 605 -1.99 22.43 13.14
N ILE A 606 -1.95 21.10 13.11
CA ILE A 606 -1.35 20.25 14.14
C ILE A 606 0.15 20.11 13.90
N LEU A 607 0.52 19.80 12.65
CA LEU A 607 1.90 19.55 12.22
C LEU A 607 2.17 20.13 10.84
N GLU A 608 3.36 20.72 10.69
CA GLU A 608 3.94 21.02 9.38
C GLU A 608 5.18 20.16 9.15
N SER A 609 5.28 19.61 7.96
CA SER A 609 6.45 18.82 7.56
C SER A 609 7.65 19.75 7.37
N LYS A 610 8.70 19.48 8.14
CA LYS A 610 10.00 20.17 7.99
C LYS A 610 10.97 19.20 7.32
N PRO A 611 11.25 19.36 6.01
CA PRO A 611 12.18 18.49 5.30
C PRO A 611 13.56 18.45 5.97
N LYS A 612 14.07 17.25 6.27
CA LYS A 612 15.42 17.07 6.80
C LYS A 612 16.39 16.97 5.62
N SER A 613 17.23 18.00 5.48
CA SER A 613 18.22 18.10 4.40
C SER A 613 19.64 18.13 4.94
N ARG A 614 20.59 17.69 4.13
CA ARG A 614 22.04 17.78 4.40
C ARG A 614 22.83 17.89 3.10
N ASN A 615 23.97 18.56 3.16
CA ASN A 615 24.92 18.57 2.04
C ASN A 615 25.65 17.23 1.99
N VAL A 616 25.66 16.62 0.82
CA VAL A 616 26.33 15.32 0.56
C VAL A 616 27.36 15.43 -0.55
N MET A 617 27.34 16.55 -1.29
CA MET A 617 28.25 16.84 -2.38
C MET A 617 28.32 18.37 -2.57
N SER A 618 29.44 18.89 -3.07
CA SER A 618 29.58 20.31 -3.41
C SER A 618 28.73 20.65 -4.65
N PRO A 619 28.17 21.89 -4.73
CA PRO A 619 27.31 22.30 -5.85
C PRO A 619 27.99 22.14 -7.22
N ALA A 620 29.28 22.52 -7.32
CA ALA A 620 30.05 22.39 -8.53
C ALA A 620 30.21 20.94 -9.00
N ASN A 621 30.61 20.03 -8.11
CA ASN A 621 30.74 18.60 -8.42
C ASN A 621 29.41 17.94 -8.70
N ALA A 622 28.34 18.35 -8.01
CA ALA A 622 26.98 17.87 -8.30
C ALA A 622 26.55 18.22 -9.73
N TYR A 623 26.80 19.47 -10.17
CA TYR A 623 26.57 19.88 -11.56
C TYR A 623 27.42 19.11 -12.55
N ILE A 624 28.71 18.92 -12.27
CA ILE A 624 29.65 18.16 -13.12
C ILE A 624 29.15 16.72 -13.27
N LEU A 625 28.77 16.05 -12.15
CA LEU A 625 28.23 14.70 -12.20
C LEU A 625 26.89 14.65 -12.96
N GLN A 626 26.02 15.63 -12.76
CA GLN A 626 24.76 15.74 -13.50
C GLN A 626 25.01 15.91 -15.01
N ASN A 627 26.00 16.70 -15.38
CA ASN A 627 26.42 16.87 -16.78
C ASN A 627 27.05 15.61 -17.37
N MET A 628 27.83 14.85 -16.60
CA MET A 628 28.32 13.52 -17.02
C MET A 628 27.15 12.56 -17.24
N LEU A 629 26.11 12.59 -16.38
CA LEU A 629 24.87 11.81 -16.52
C LEU A 629 24.03 12.29 -17.72
N TYR A 630 24.09 13.56 -18.09
CA TYR A 630 23.52 14.06 -19.34
C TYR A 630 24.17 13.35 -20.54
N GLY A 631 25.50 13.12 -20.51
CA GLY A 631 26.22 12.34 -21.52
C GLY A 631 25.70 10.89 -21.65
N VAL A 632 25.32 10.22 -20.53
CA VAL A 632 24.76 8.85 -20.55
C VAL A 632 23.50 8.77 -21.41
N VAL A 633 22.70 9.83 -21.47
CA VAL A 633 21.44 9.88 -22.23
C VAL A 633 21.64 10.48 -23.63
N ASN A 634 22.59 11.41 -23.81
CA ASN A 634 22.65 12.26 -25.00
C ASN A 634 23.88 12.06 -25.87
N SER A 635 24.95 11.42 -25.35
CA SER A 635 26.16 11.20 -26.13
C SER A 635 25.97 10.17 -27.23
N THR A 636 26.56 10.48 -28.41
CA THR A 636 26.61 9.59 -29.58
C THR A 636 27.99 8.95 -29.73
N LYS A 637 29.06 9.61 -29.24
CA LYS A 637 30.46 9.11 -29.26
C LYS A 637 31.14 9.43 -27.93
N PRO A 638 31.42 8.41 -27.10
CA PRO A 638 30.88 7.05 -27.18
C PRO A 638 29.37 7.04 -26.96
N ARG A 639 28.66 6.11 -27.60
CA ARG A 639 27.21 6.01 -27.45
C ARG A 639 26.84 5.76 -26.00
N GLY A 640 25.94 6.59 -25.45
CA GLY A 640 25.45 6.47 -24.09
C GLY A 640 24.55 5.25 -23.87
N THR A 641 24.61 4.63 -22.67
CA THR A 641 23.79 3.46 -22.32
C THR A 641 22.33 3.81 -22.07
N GLY A 642 22.00 5.09 -21.89
CA GLY A 642 20.66 5.58 -21.53
C GLY A 642 19.92 6.30 -22.67
N VAL A 643 20.34 6.19 -23.92
CA VAL A 643 19.79 6.94 -25.08
C VAL A 643 18.28 6.71 -25.27
N GLU A 644 17.77 5.54 -24.89
CA GLU A 644 16.35 5.20 -24.95
C GLU A 644 15.48 6.03 -23.97
N ALA A 645 16.07 6.69 -22.97
CA ALA A 645 15.38 7.57 -22.04
C ALA A 645 15.33 9.04 -22.47
N ARG A 646 15.90 9.40 -23.63
CA ARG A 646 15.92 10.79 -24.11
C ARG A 646 14.49 11.27 -24.36
N LEU A 647 14.07 12.31 -23.64
CA LEU A 647 12.77 12.93 -23.81
C LEU A 647 12.71 13.75 -25.09
N HIS A 648 11.50 13.96 -25.64
CA HIS A 648 11.32 14.68 -26.90
C HIS A 648 11.69 16.17 -26.80
N ASN A 649 11.27 16.81 -25.73
CA ASN A 649 11.45 18.25 -25.55
C ASN A 649 11.78 18.59 -24.09
N MET A 650 12.72 17.86 -23.49
CA MET A 650 13.13 18.12 -22.11
C MET A 650 14.57 17.68 -21.87
N THR A 651 15.36 18.56 -21.28
CA THR A 651 16.73 18.26 -20.84
C THR A 651 16.71 17.07 -19.88
N THR A 652 17.44 16.01 -20.24
CA THR A 652 17.39 14.73 -19.52
C THR A 652 18.80 14.23 -19.21
N ALA A 653 19.05 13.90 -17.96
CA ALA A 653 20.24 13.19 -17.49
C ALA A 653 19.80 11.91 -16.75
N GLY A 654 20.65 10.89 -16.69
CA GLY A 654 20.27 9.66 -15.97
C GLY A 654 21.26 8.53 -16.10
N LYS A 655 20.94 7.41 -15.49
CA LYS A 655 21.80 6.23 -15.47
C LYS A 655 20.99 4.95 -15.55
N THR A 656 21.46 4.03 -16.36
CA THR A 656 20.97 2.65 -16.47
C THR A 656 21.55 1.77 -15.36
N GLY A 657 20.79 0.77 -14.93
CA GLY A 657 21.24 -0.31 -14.05
C GLY A 657 20.80 -1.67 -14.58
N THR A 658 21.68 -2.63 -14.55
CA THR A 658 21.40 -4.02 -14.91
C THR A 658 22.18 -4.92 -13.97
N THR A 659 21.52 -5.89 -13.37
CA THR A 659 22.18 -6.93 -12.55
C THR A 659 22.64 -8.10 -13.43
N THR A 660 23.47 -8.97 -12.85
CA THR A 660 23.85 -10.25 -13.48
C THR A 660 22.60 -11.00 -13.91
N ASP A 661 22.63 -11.61 -15.09
CA ASP A 661 21.50 -12.32 -15.70
C ASP A 661 20.22 -11.44 -15.90
N LYS A 662 20.35 -10.12 -15.95
CA LYS A 662 19.25 -9.17 -16.20
C LYS A 662 18.02 -9.41 -15.29
N LYS A 663 18.22 -9.80 -14.03
CA LYS A 663 17.13 -10.09 -13.09
C LYS A 663 16.45 -8.82 -12.57
N ASP A 664 17.21 -7.74 -12.45
CA ASP A 664 16.75 -6.40 -12.09
C ASP A 664 17.28 -5.41 -13.10
N VAL A 665 16.42 -4.60 -13.69
CA VAL A 665 16.79 -3.53 -14.62
C VAL A 665 16.24 -2.21 -14.12
N TRP A 666 17.05 -1.17 -14.26
CA TRP A 666 16.81 0.15 -13.72
C TRP A 666 17.05 1.25 -14.72
N PHE A 667 16.30 2.33 -14.58
CA PHE A 667 16.68 3.64 -15.06
C PHE A 667 16.34 4.70 -14.01
N VAL A 668 17.32 5.50 -13.63
CA VAL A 668 17.11 6.64 -12.75
C VAL A 668 17.49 7.89 -13.51
N GLY A 669 16.53 8.75 -13.77
CA GLY A 669 16.71 9.95 -14.57
C GLY A 669 16.23 11.21 -13.85
N MET A 670 16.75 12.35 -14.31
CA MET A 670 16.44 13.67 -13.80
C MET A 670 16.22 14.65 -14.94
N THR A 671 15.30 15.57 -14.70
CA THR A 671 15.00 16.74 -15.53
C THR A 671 15.06 17.99 -14.65
N PRO A 672 14.94 19.20 -15.20
CA PRO A 672 14.86 20.42 -14.37
C PRO A 672 13.64 20.50 -13.43
N TYR A 673 12.66 19.60 -13.60
CA TYR A 673 11.41 19.58 -12.83
C TYR A 673 11.33 18.42 -11.86
N TYR A 674 11.78 17.23 -12.25
CA TYR A 674 11.60 15.98 -11.54
C TYR A 674 12.84 15.09 -11.59
N THR A 675 13.02 14.32 -10.54
CA THR A 675 13.89 13.13 -10.54
C THR A 675 13.00 11.90 -10.40
N ALA A 676 13.22 10.90 -11.26
CA ALA A 676 12.39 9.70 -11.26
C ALA A 676 13.24 8.43 -11.39
N GLY A 677 13.00 7.47 -10.51
CA GLY A 677 13.66 6.17 -10.52
C GLY A 677 12.67 5.05 -10.84
N LEU A 678 13.00 4.22 -11.80
CA LEU A 678 12.20 3.10 -12.27
C LEU A 678 12.99 1.81 -12.17
N TRP A 679 12.36 0.79 -11.59
CA TRP A 679 12.82 -0.60 -11.51
C TRP A 679 11.85 -1.53 -12.21
N ILE A 680 12.37 -2.54 -12.92
CA ILE A 680 11.62 -3.66 -13.45
C ILE A 680 12.32 -4.96 -13.04
N GLY A 681 11.55 -5.93 -12.56
CA GLY A 681 12.06 -7.24 -12.15
C GLY A 681 10.92 -8.19 -11.76
N SER A 682 11.26 -9.42 -11.42
CA SER A 682 10.28 -10.37 -10.89
C SER A 682 10.41 -10.50 -9.38
N ASP A 683 9.29 -10.78 -8.68
CA ASP A 683 9.30 -10.97 -7.23
C ASP A 683 10.22 -12.12 -6.81
N LYS A 684 10.17 -13.23 -7.51
CA LYS A 684 11.19 -14.29 -7.49
C LYS A 684 12.17 -13.98 -8.63
N PRO A 685 13.45 -13.63 -8.34
CA PRO A 685 14.38 -13.15 -9.36
C PRO A 685 14.48 -14.09 -10.58
N ARG A 686 14.12 -13.56 -11.75
CA ARG A 686 14.13 -14.29 -13.01
C ARG A 686 14.70 -13.39 -14.10
N GLU A 687 15.41 -13.96 -15.06
CA GLU A 687 15.97 -13.25 -16.21
C GLU A 687 14.85 -12.57 -17.02
N LEU A 688 15.06 -11.27 -17.30
CA LEU A 688 14.18 -10.47 -18.16
C LEU A 688 14.61 -10.61 -19.62
N PRO A 689 13.66 -10.46 -20.57
CA PRO A 689 13.95 -10.60 -22.01
C PRO A 689 14.94 -9.54 -22.52
N GLU A 690 14.96 -8.36 -21.88
CA GLU A 690 15.79 -7.23 -22.25
C GLU A 690 16.54 -6.68 -21.04
N GLY A 691 17.62 -5.92 -21.31
CA GLY A 691 18.35 -5.21 -20.27
C GLY A 691 17.70 -3.88 -19.89
N SER A 692 18.52 -2.95 -19.40
CA SER A 692 18.07 -1.63 -18.92
C SER A 692 17.42 -0.73 -19.99
N SER A 693 17.54 -1.04 -21.27
CA SER A 693 16.80 -0.36 -22.35
C SER A 693 15.29 -0.43 -22.14
N MET A 694 14.78 -1.56 -21.63
CA MET A 694 13.37 -1.69 -21.28
C MET A 694 12.95 -0.68 -20.20
N ALA A 695 13.74 -0.55 -19.13
CA ALA A 695 13.48 0.42 -18.07
C ALA A 695 13.58 1.87 -18.58
N ALA A 696 14.57 2.16 -19.45
CA ALA A 696 14.76 3.47 -20.03
C ALA A 696 13.57 3.89 -20.93
N ARG A 697 13.07 2.98 -21.76
CA ARG A 697 11.88 3.24 -22.63
C ARG A 697 10.62 3.47 -21.80
N LEU A 698 10.36 2.63 -20.79
CA LEU A 698 9.18 2.78 -19.93
C LEU A 698 9.24 4.09 -19.14
N TRP A 699 10.43 4.43 -18.60
CA TRP A 699 10.67 5.70 -17.94
C TRP A 699 10.37 6.88 -18.87
N LYS A 700 10.88 6.83 -20.11
CA LYS A 700 10.63 7.84 -21.14
C LYS A 700 9.14 8.04 -21.40
N GLN A 701 8.38 6.97 -21.61
CA GLN A 701 6.93 7.04 -21.86
C GLN A 701 6.18 7.74 -20.74
N VAL A 702 6.50 7.41 -19.47
CA VAL A 702 5.91 8.10 -18.31
C VAL A 702 6.29 9.56 -18.30
N MET A 703 7.59 9.86 -18.47
CA MET A 703 8.08 11.22 -18.29
C MET A 703 7.76 12.13 -19.48
N ASP A 704 7.58 11.63 -20.70
CA ASP A 704 7.03 12.40 -21.80
C ASP A 704 5.62 12.89 -21.48
N GLU A 705 4.72 12.01 -20.97
CA GLU A 705 3.37 12.42 -20.54
C GLU A 705 3.42 13.41 -19.34
N VAL A 706 4.31 13.17 -18.38
CA VAL A 706 4.45 14.02 -17.19
C VAL A 706 4.93 15.44 -17.55
N HIS A 707 5.80 15.57 -18.56
CA HIS A 707 6.34 16.85 -19.00
C HIS A 707 5.50 17.55 -20.09
N GLU A 708 4.40 16.97 -20.50
CA GLU A 708 3.50 17.60 -21.48
C GLU A 708 3.09 19.00 -21.03
N GLY A 709 3.32 20.01 -21.89
CA GLY A 709 3.02 21.42 -21.59
C GLY A 709 4.06 22.13 -20.71
N LEU A 710 5.14 21.46 -20.29
CA LEU A 710 6.24 22.13 -19.57
C LEU A 710 7.30 22.64 -20.54
N GLU A 711 7.80 23.86 -20.28
CA GLU A 711 8.87 24.46 -21.04
C GLU A 711 10.20 23.76 -20.77
N ASN A 712 11.00 23.49 -21.82
CA ASN A 712 12.34 22.98 -21.65
C ASN A 712 13.27 24.06 -21.12
N LYS A 713 14.10 23.69 -20.16
CA LYS A 713 15.17 24.54 -19.60
C LYS A 713 16.41 23.72 -19.29
N PRO A 714 17.61 24.34 -19.33
CA PRO A 714 18.85 23.68 -18.93
C PRO A 714 18.87 23.42 -17.41
N PHE A 715 19.80 22.55 -17.00
CA PHE A 715 20.17 22.45 -15.59
C PHE A 715 20.90 23.72 -15.14
N ALA A 716 20.66 24.15 -13.92
CA ALA A 716 21.30 25.35 -13.36
C ALA A 716 22.82 25.11 -13.14
N LYS A 717 23.64 25.89 -13.82
CA LYS A 717 25.11 25.82 -13.68
C LYS A 717 25.56 26.75 -12.55
N PRO A 718 26.26 26.26 -11.51
CA PRO A 718 26.85 27.10 -10.46
C PRO A 718 27.93 28.04 -11.03
N SER A 719 28.14 29.17 -10.38
CA SER A 719 29.10 30.19 -10.85
C SER A 719 30.58 29.75 -10.73
N ASP A 720 30.85 28.78 -9.82
CA ASP A 720 32.18 28.20 -9.60
C ASP A 720 32.47 26.98 -10.51
N VAL A 721 31.63 26.78 -11.55
CA VAL A 721 31.89 25.79 -12.60
C VAL A 721 32.42 26.50 -13.86
N VAL A 722 33.62 26.15 -14.27
CA VAL A 722 34.29 26.63 -15.48
C VAL A 722 34.37 25.54 -16.54
N SER A 723 34.62 25.87 -17.80
CA SER A 723 34.87 24.89 -18.86
C SER A 723 36.20 25.10 -19.50
N ALA A 724 36.81 24.03 -20.02
CA ALA A 724 38.04 24.04 -20.78
C ALA A 724 37.97 22.98 -21.90
N GLN A 725 38.69 23.26 -23.01
CA GLN A 725 38.88 22.27 -24.08
C GLN A 725 39.98 21.29 -23.67
N VAL A 726 39.64 19.98 -23.62
CA VAL A 726 40.59 18.94 -23.17
C VAL A 726 40.66 17.77 -24.13
N SER A 727 41.84 17.13 -24.16
CA SER A 727 42.10 15.91 -24.91
C SER A 727 41.35 14.71 -24.36
N HIS A 728 40.80 13.87 -25.23
CA HIS A 728 40.10 12.60 -24.87
C HIS A 728 41.07 11.56 -24.27
N THR A 729 42.34 11.61 -24.58
CA THR A 729 43.34 10.59 -24.22
C THR A 729 44.23 10.99 -23.03
N SER A 730 44.51 12.29 -22.88
CA SER A 730 45.38 12.81 -21.80
C SER A 730 44.63 13.58 -20.72
N GLY A 731 43.41 14.09 -20.99
CA GLY A 731 42.66 14.95 -20.10
C GLY A 731 43.27 16.33 -19.89
N LEU A 732 44.35 16.67 -20.61
CA LEU A 732 45.03 17.96 -20.57
C LEU A 732 44.41 18.94 -21.57
N LEU A 733 44.76 20.23 -21.50
CA LEU A 733 44.28 21.23 -22.46
C LEU A 733 44.60 20.82 -23.91
N SER A 734 43.64 20.98 -24.81
CA SER A 734 43.79 20.67 -26.23
C SER A 734 43.00 21.62 -27.09
N ASN A 735 43.58 22.12 -28.17
CA ASN A 735 42.87 22.98 -29.13
C ASN A 735 41.94 22.18 -30.07
N GLN A 736 42.10 20.87 -30.10
CA GLN A 736 41.28 19.93 -30.91
C GLN A 736 40.41 19.00 -30.07
N GLY A 737 40.40 19.22 -28.75
CA GLY A 737 39.66 18.41 -27.79
C GLY A 737 38.16 18.74 -27.72
N TYR A 738 37.54 18.30 -26.65
CA TYR A 738 36.13 18.57 -26.36
C TYR A 738 35.98 19.47 -25.14
N GLU A 739 34.82 20.16 -25.00
CA GLU A 739 34.53 21.00 -23.86
C GLU A 739 34.19 20.10 -22.64
N GLU A 740 34.97 20.31 -21.55
CA GLU A 740 34.72 19.64 -20.27
C GLU A 740 34.50 20.65 -19.15
N TYR A 741 33.72 20.27 -18.12
CA TYR A 741 33.42 21.13 -16.99
C TYR A 741 34.25 20.77 -15.78
N PHE A 742 34.70 21.80 -15.06
CA PHE A 742 35.55 21.70 -13.89
C PHE A 742 35.04 22.61 -12.77
N LYS A 743 35.26 22.20 -11.53
CA LYS A 743 35.19 23.12 -10.41
C LYS A 743 36.38 24.12 -10.57
N GLN A 744 36.13 25.40 -10.44
CA GLN A 744 37.13 26.45 -10.59
C GLN A 744 38.38 26.12 -9.77
N GLY A 745 39.54 26.15 -10.43
CA GLY A 745 40.85 25.82 -9.85
C GLY A 745 41.23 24.34 -9.96
N THR A 746 40.38 23.47 -10.57
CA THR A 746 40.70 22.07 -10.83
C THR A 746 40.86 21.76 -12.35
N GLU A 747 40.68 22.76 -13.21
CA GLU A 747 40.94 22.66 -14.63
C GLU A 747 42.42 22.43 -14.92
N PRO A 748 42.80 21.67 -15.97
CA PRO A 748 44.19 21.42 -16.32
C PRO A 748 44.87 22.71 -16.76
N THR A 749 46.11 22.87 -16.41
CA THR A 749 46.97 24.04 -16.76
C THR A 749 48.00 23.72 -17.82
N SER A 750 48.20 22.46 -18.18
CA SER A 750 49.17 22.00 -19.17
C SER A 750 48.48 21.53 -20.44
N TYR A 751 49.09 21.75 -21.58
CA TYR A 751 48.60 21.27 -22.86
C TYR A 751 49.03 19.83 -23.14
N SER A 752 48.16 19.10 -23.84
CA SER A 752 48.47 17.77 -24.38
C SER A 752 49.57 17.86 -25.45
N SER A 753 50.49 16.91 -25.42
CA SER A 753 51.51 16.75 -26.48
C SER A 753 50.96 16.00 -27.71
N ASP A 754 49.74 15.51 -27.66
CA ASP A 754 49.13 14.70 -28.72
C ASP A 754 48.61 15.61 -29.85
N HIS A 755 49.34 15.61 -30.98
CA HIS A 755 48.97 16.41 -32.19
C HIS A 755 48.00 15.66 -33.16
N GLN A 756 47.57 14.43 -32.84
CA GLN A 756 46.71 13.61 -33.69
C GLN A 756 45.60 12.96 -32.84
N GLU A 757 44.52 13.64 -32.64
CA GLU A 757 43.40 13.12 -31.84
C GLU A 757 42.11 12.72 -32.61
N GLU A 758 42.10 12.76 -33.94
CA GLU A 758 40.89 12.57 -34.72
C GLU A 758 40.42 11.09 -34.91
N GLU A 759 41.18 10.07 -34.41
CA GLU A 759 40.95 8.68 -34.84
C GLU A 759 40.73 7.67 -33.69
N LEU A 760 40.49 8.05 -32.44
CA LEU A 760 40.66 7.12 -31.30
C LEU A 760 39.47 6.88 -30.39
N LEU A 761 38.27 7.10 -30.82
CA LEU A 761 37.13 6.40 -30.21
C LEU A 761 36.68 5.32 -31.22
N PRO A 762 36.87 4.02 -30.93
CA PRO A 762 36.40 2.95 -31.81
C PRO A 762 34.90 3.09 -32.01
N ASP A 763 34.46 2.94 -33.27
CA ASP A 763 33.03 2.82 -33.56
C ASP A 763 32.45 1.59 -32.83
N ASP A 764 31.17 1.59 -32.50
CA ASP A 764 30.52 0.51 -31.73
C ASP A 764 30.66 -0.88 -32.43
N GLU A 765 30.98 -0.92 -33.72
CA GLU A 765 31.23 -2.17 -34.46
C GLU A 765 32.63 -2.74 -34.18
N ASP A 766 33.65 -1.92 -33.92
CA ASP A 766 35.01 -2.37 -33.62
C ASP A 766 35.23 -2.87 -32.19
N LEU A 767 34.35 -2.54 -31.26
CA LEU A 767 34.43 -2.96 -29.86
C LEU A 767 34.09 -4.44 -29.63
N THR A 768 33.57 -5.13 -30.67
CA THR A 768 33.21 -6.55 -30.60
C THR A 768 34.36 -7.52 -30.90
N GLU A 769 35.45 -7.06 -31.48
CA GLU A 769 36.55 -7.93 -31.93
C GLU A 769 37.68 -8.16 -30.94
N LEU A 770 37.74 -7.44 -29.80
CA LEU A 770 38.75 -7.69 -28.76
C LEU A 770 38.29 -8.84 -27.79
N HIS A 771 38.05 -10.01 -28.35
CA HIS A 771 38.01 -11.23 -27.52
C HIS A 771 39.47 -11.73 -27.34
N PRO A 772 39.90 -12.08 -26.11
CA PRO A 772 41.15 -12.76 -25.92
C PRO A 772 41.09 -14.13 -26.61
N GLU A 773 41.93 -14.40 -27.55
CA GLU A 773 42.17 -15.76 -28.07
C GLU A 773 42.51 -16.66 -26.88
N GLU A 774 41.70 -17.65 -26.65
CA GLU A 774 42.06 -18.80 -25.83
C GLU A 774 43.14 -19.60 -26.56
N THR A 775 44.39 -19.39 -26.17
CA THR A 775 45.48 -20.29 -26.52
C THR A 775 45.28 -21.60 -25.80
N SER A 776 44.50 -22.52 -26.36
CA SER A 776 44.59 -23.97 -26.07
C SER A 776 45.39 -24.63 -27.18
N GLY A 777 46.61 -25.06 -26.86
CA GLY A 777 47.43 -25.89 -27.69
C GLY A 777 46.92 -27.34 -27.74
N GLN A 778 47.05 -27.86 -28.93
CA GLN A 778 47.23 -29.24 -29.34
C GLN A 778 46.02 -30.19 -29.48
N GLY A 779 45.95 -30.72 -30.69
CA GLY A 779 45.67 -32.13 -30.92
C GLY A 779 44.47 -32.39 -31.83
N GLY A 780 44.80 -32.56 -33.11
CA GLY A 780 43.89 -32.86 -34.22
C GLY A 780 42.96 -34.02 -34.03
N ILE A 781 41.92 -34.01 -34.79
CA ILE A 781 41.48 -35.06 -35.73
C ILE A 781 40.25 -34.53 -36.47
N ARG A 782 40.37 -34.45 -37.82
CA ARG A 782 39.23 -34.23 -38.74
C ARG A 782 38.27 -35.39 -38.64
N LYS A 783 36.95 -35.09 -38.60
CA LYS A 783 35.90 -35.90 -39.19
C LYS A 783 34.82 -34.98 -39.74
N THR A 784 34.48 -35.27 -40.98
CA THR A 784 33.48 -34.70 -41.89
C THR A 784 32.05 -34.91 -41.43
N PRO A 785 31.07 -34.14 -41.91
CA PRO A 785 29.73 -34.10 -41.42
C PRO A 785 28.87 -35.23 -41.97
N ALA A 786 27.92 -35.71 -41.25
CA ALA A 786 26.84 -36.58 -41.69
C ALA A 786 25.51 -35.84 -41.49
N GLU A 787 24.71 -35.98 -42.50
CA GLU A 787 23.44 -35.36 -42.80
C GLU A 787 22.36 -35.58 -41.72
N ALA A 788 21.42 -34.65 -41.69
CA ALA A 788 20.17 -34.71 -40.98
C ALA A 788 19.23 -35.75 -41.60
N PRO A 789 18.21 -36.23 -40.91
CA PRO A 789 16.93 -36.41 -41.52
C PRO A 789 15.85 -35.50 -40.94
N GLU A 790 15.12 -34.89 -41.87
CA GLU A 790 13.77 -34.34 -41.70
C GLU A 790 12.85 -35.36 -41.03
N ASN A 791 12.01 -34.90 -40.16
CA ASN A 791 10.66 -35.42 -40.09
C ASN A 791 9.68 -34.38 -39.59
N THR A 792 8.75 -34.05 -40.45
CA THR A 792 7.45 -33.49 -40.26
C THR A 792 6.66 -34.20 -39.18
N ASP A 793 5.97 -33.48 -38.33
CA ASP A 793 4.52 -33.63 -38.24
C ASP A 793 3.85 -32.51 -37.42
N ASP A 794 2.74 -32.13 -38.00
CA ASP A 794 1.76 -31.17 -37.54
C ASP A 794 1.06 -31.58 -36.25
N SER A 795 0.52 -30.53 -35.65
CA SER A 795 -0.80 -30.43 -34.98
C SER A 795 -0.86 -30.14 -33.49
N LEU A 796 -1.51 -29.03 -33.29
CA LEU A 796 -2.59 -28.78 -32.30
C LEU A 796 -2.24 -28.47 -30.82
N PHE A 797 -2.63 -27.34 -30.54
CA PHE A 797 -3.29 -26.62 -29.42
C PHE A 797 -2.48 -25.55 -28.70
#